data_83dd60b4dcf1a73968e7c0603e2531a1
#
_entry.id   83dd60b4dcf1a73968e7c0603e2531a1
#
_cell.length_a   1.000
_cell.length_b   1.000
_cell.length_c   1.000
_cell.angle_alpha   90.00
_cell.angle_beta   90.00
_cell.angle_gamma   90.00
#
_symmetry.space_group_name_H-M   'P 1'
#
loop_
_entity.id
_entity.type
_entity.pdbx_description
1 polymer ?
#
loop_
_entity_poly.entity_id
_entity_poly.type
_entity_poly.pdbx_seq_one_letter_code
_entity_poly.pdbx_strand_id
1 'polypeptide(L)'
;MPNSVLPHSVALALCVLASHAASAQQSANWPVYGGSDDHSHYTTLGQITPANVKQLKVAWTYDTHDDFEGSEMQTNPVVIDGVLYGTSPKLRIFALDAATGKELWSFDPNNGAPPTSRIRHRGVVVTGDRVLFNYRNRLYALDRRTGKPIRSFGDSGWVDLRAGLGRPVEGLSVSASTPGVVFDGLLIMGSTVPEALPSAPGDIRAYDVKTGALRWNFHTIPHPGEPGYETWPPDAWKIAGGVNAWSGVTLDSARAMVFVATGSASYDFYGGNRVGDDLYANSVIALDARTGRHVWHYQVLHHDLWDRDLPAAPVLVTVKHGGNIIPAVAQITKTGHVWVFDRVHGTPLFPVVDRAMPKAVLPGDVTSPTQHFPASPPPFTRQRITRADLTTRTPAAHAAAVKLFNEYGTNDPFDPPNLKGTIVFPGVDGGGEWGGPAFDPETGLLYVNANEMAWLLKLVPRSDKSLYAANCASCHGDNRRGSAMAPALVDVGQRRSREQIMQIIREGTGRMPAFGSALEGKAITDITNYLLTGHDSSAGAGPDKFGVPYRNAYFDIFLDNEGYPAIKPPWGTLSAIDLNAGTIRWKIPFGVYPKLAAQGLRNTGTDNYGGAIVTQNGLLFIGATTYDNTFRAFDKKTGRLLWSAKLPAAGNATPSTYMVDGVQYVVIACGGGKNGAKSGGTYVAFALDSR
;
A
#
# COMPACT_ATOMS: atom_id res chain seq x y z
N MET A 1 -63.93 -36.29 15.34
CA MET A 1 -62.46 -36.39 15.58
C MET A 1 -61.83 -35.12 14.97
N PRO A 2 -61.36 -34.18 15.77
CA PRO A 2 -60.80 -32.94 15.22
C PRO A 2 -59.30 -33.08 15.05
N ASN A 3 -58.81 -32.67 13.86
CA ASN A 3 -57.37 -32.52 13.52
C ASN A 3 -56.79 -31.30 14.22
N SER A 4 -55.73 -31.50 14.99
CA SER A 4 -54.95 -30.46 15.62
C SER A 4 -53.91 -29.95 14.64
N VAL A 5 -54.04 -28.67 14.27
CA VAL A 5 -53.00 -27.90 13.55
C VAL A 5 -52.08 -27.27 14.60
N LEU A 6 -50.82 -27.67 14.66
CA LEU A 6 -49.76 -27.02 15.44
C LEU A 6 -49.17 -25.87 14.60
N PRO A 7 -48.87 -24.69 15.19
CA PRO A 7 -48.46 -23.53 14.43
C PRO A 7 -46.98 -23.54 14.12
N HIS A 8 -46.64 -23.24 12.86
CA HIS A 8 -45.27 -23.15 12.29
C HIS A 8 -44.51 -21.86 12.69
N SER A 9 -44.96 -21.17 13.72
CA SER A 9 -44.41 -19.80 14.04
C SER A 9 -43.24 -19.78 15.01
N VAL A 10 -42.85 -20.90 15.65
CA VAL A 10 -41.81 -20.92 16.67
C VAL A 10 -40.39 -21.16 16.08
N ALA A 11 -40.30 -21.84 14.94
CA ALA A 11 -39.00 -22.18 14.34
C ALA A 11 -38.29 -20.97 13.71
N LEU A 12 -39.05 -19.97 13.23
CA LEU A 12 -38.45 -18.77 12.57
C LEU A 12 -37.82 -17.80 13.56
N ALA A 13 -38.36 -17.71 14.79
CA ALA A 13 -37.83 -16.82 15.83
C ALA A 13 -36.48 -17.29 16.42
N LEU A 14 -36.23 -18.59 16.49
CA LEU A 14 -35.00 -19.18 16.98
C LEU A 14 -33.83 -19.02 16.00
N CYS A 15 -34.09 -19.07 14.69
CA CYS A 15 -33.05 -18.82 13.66
C CYS A 15 -32.60 -17.37 13.60
N VAL A 16 -33.50 -16.41 13.84
CA VAL A 16 -33.15 -14.97 13.84
C VAL A 16 -32.31 -14.60 15.06
N LEU A 17 -32.60 -15.20 16.22
CA LEU A 17 -31.83 -14.95 17.43
C LEU A 17 -30.41 -15.56 17.38
N ALA A 18 -30.26 -16.72 16.76
CA ALA A 18 -28.91 -17.33 16.56
C ALA A 18 -28.02 -16.53 15.60
N SER A 19 -28.62 -15.95 14.56
CA SER A 19 -27.86 -15.10 13.62
C SER A 19 -27.40 -13.77 14.22
N HIS A 20 -28.17 -13.19 15.16
CA HIS A 20 -27.77 -11.97 15.85
C HIS A 20 -26.69 -12.23 16.92
N ALA A 21 -26.70 -13.38 17.59
CA ALA A 21 -25.67 -13.75 18.55
C ALA A 21 -24.32 -14.04 17.89
N ALA A 22 -24.31 -14.71 16.72
CA ALA A 22 -23.11 -14.94 15.94
C ALA A 22 -22.51 -13.61 15.39
N SER A 23 -23.36 -12.67 14.99
CA SER A 23 -22.93 -11.33 14.55
C SER A 23 -22.31 -10.50 15.69
N ALA A 24 -22.86 -10.57 16.90
CA ALA A 24 -22.35 -9.84 18.05
C ALA A 24 -20.96 -10.37 18.50
N GLN A 25 -20.73 -11.67 18.42
CA GLN A 25 -19.46 -12.28 18.79
C GLN A 25 -18.34 -11.97 17.78
N GLN A 26 -18.67 -11.83 16.50
CA GLN A 26 -17.73 -11.45 15.44
C GLN A 26 -17.27 -9.99 15.57
N SER A 27 -18.07 -9.13 16.16
CA SER A 27 -17.74 -7.71 16.37
C SER A 27 -16.87 -7.41 17.63
N ALA A 28 -16.60 -8.39 18.48
CA ALA A 28 -15.73 -8.26 19.65
C ALA A 28 -14.25 -8.36 19.30
N ASN A 29 -13.91 -8.98 18.19
CA ASN A 29 -12.56 -9.19 17.67
C ASN A 29 -12.27 -8.25 16.49
N TRP A 30 -10.99 -8.17 16.11
CA TRP A 30 -10.48 -7.64 14.84
C TRP A 30 -9.68 -8.76 14.17
N PRO A 31 -10.37 -9.78 13.62
CA PRO A 31 -9.79 -11.10 13.41
C PRO A 31 -8.88 -11.22 12.19
N VAL A 32 -8.98 -10.28 11.25
CA VAL A 32 -8.20 -10.26 10.00
C VAL A 32 -7.70 -8.85 9.71
N TYR A 33 -6.73 -8.74 8.81
CA TYR A 33 -6.32 -7.46 8.25
C TYR A 33 -7.53 -6.73 7.65
N GLY A 34 -7.72 -5.46 8.00
CA GLY A 34 -8.90 -4.68 7.60
C GLY A 34 -10.17 -4.96 8.43
N GLY A 35 -10.10 -5.82 9.45
CA GLY A 35 -11.16 -6.10 10.44
C GLY A 35 -12.14 -7.20 10.04
N SER A 36 -12.40 -7.39 8.77
CA SER A 36 -13.32 -8.38 8.21
C SER A 36 -12.87 -8.80 6.81
N ASP A 37 -13.34 -9.96 6.35
CA ASP A 37 -13.00 -10.51 5.03
C ASP A 37 -13.41 -9.59 3.87
N ASP A 38 -14.38 -8.70 4.08
CA ASP A 38 -14.88 -7.72 3.10
C ASP A 38 -14.02 -6.44 3.02
N HIS A 39 -13.02 -6.30 3.88
CA HIS A 39 -12.15 -5.12 3.99
C HIS A 39 -12.90 -3.79 4.20
N SER A 40 -14.07 -3.84 4.83
CA SER A 40 -14.87 -2.63 5.05
C SER A 40 -14.30 -1.67 6.10
N HIS A 41 -13.35 -2.11 6.92
CA HIS A 41 -12.82 -1.34 8.06
C HIS A 41 -13.94 -0.82 8.98
N TYR A 42 -15.02 -1.59 9.07
CA TYR A 42 -16.22 -1.24 9.83
C TYR A 42 -16.34 -2.08 11.10
N THR A 43 -16.89 -1.45 12.14
CA THR A 43 -17.22 -2.16 13.37
C THR A 43 -18.60 -1.78 13.91
N THR A 44 -19.32 -2.77 14.45
CA THR A 44 -20.55 -2.58 15.22
C THR A 44 -20.29 -2.25 16.68
N LEU A 45 -19.04 -2.29 17.16
CA LEU A 45 -18.68 -1.90 18.52
C LEU A 45 -19.10 -0.45 18.79
N GLY A 46 -19.83 -0.24 19.85
CA GLY A 46 -20.55 1.01 20.06
C GLY A 46 -20.37 1.63 21.46
N GLN A 47 -19.42 1.17 22.28
CA GLN A 47 -19.14 1.78 23.59
C GLN A 47 -18.59 3.19 23.43
N ILE A 48 -17.71 3.41 22.42
CA ILE A 48 -17.16 4.72 22.11
C ILE A 48 -18.10 5.40 21.09
N THR A 49 -18.60 6.59 21.46
CA THR A 49 -19.60 7.34 20.72
C THR A 49 -19.17 8.80 20.54
N PRO A 50 -19.81 9.59 19.65
CA PRO A 50 -19.56 11.02 19.56
C PRO A 50 -19.75 11.80 20.88
N ALA A 51 -20.59 11.28 21.78
CA ALA A 51 -20.87 11.94 23.07
C ALA A 51 -19.72 11.74 24.10
N ASN A 52 -19.04 10.59 24.06
CA ASN A 52 -18.01 10.24 25.04
C ASN A 52 -16.57 10.15 24.49
N VAL A 53 -16.37 10.26 23.18
CA VAL A 53 -15.06 10.13 22.54
C VAL A 53 -13.99 11.09 23.12
N LYS A 54 -14.41 12.24 23.62
CA LYS A 54 -13.51 13.21 24.29
C LYS A 54 -12.91 12.68 25.61
N GLN A 55 -13.47 11.62 26.16
CA GLN A 55 -13.00 10.98 27.40
C GLN A 55 -11.97 9.88 27.15
N LEU A 56 -11.67 9.56 25.87
CA LEU A 56 -10.65 8.58 25.51
C LEU A 56 -9.29 8.98 26.09
N LYS A 57 -8.66 8.01 26.76
CA LYS A 57 -7.31 8.09 27.31
C LYS A 57 -6.46 6.96 26.79
N VAL A 58 -5.15 7.09 26.90
CA VAL A 58 -4.23 5.99 26.66
C VAL A 58 -4.47 4.93 27.72
N ALA A 59 -4.88 3.73 27.30
CA ALA A 59 -5.07 2.58 28.19
C ALA A 59 -3.74 1.86 28.42
N TRP A 60 -2.98 1.64 27.37
CA TRP A 60 -1.66 1.06 27.41
C TRP A 60 -0.81 1.46 26.21
N THR A 61 0.51 1.30 26.35
CA THR A 61 1.49 1.43 25.29
C THR A 61 2.41 0.22 25.30
N TYR A 62 2.85 -0.20 24.11
CA TYR A 62 3.87 -1.22 23.96
C TYR A 62 4.92 -0.71 22.99
N ASP A 63 6.16 -0.54 23.49
CA ASP A 63 7.31 -0.16 22.68
C ASP A 63 8.08 -1.41 22.27
N THR A 64 8.27 -1.61 20.99
CA THR A 64 9.00 -2.77 20.44
C THR A 64 10.51 -2.63 20.63
N HIS A 65 11.04 -1.44 20.88
CA HIS A 65 12.47 -1.11 20.90
C HIS A 65 13.24 -1.56 19.65
N ASP A 66 12.54 -1.62 18.52
CA ASP A 66 13.06 -2.14 17.25
C ASP A 66 13.16 -1.07 16.15
N ASP A 67 12.88 0.19 16.47
CA ASP A 67 13.01 1.29 15.51
C ASP A 67 14.47 1.57 15.16
N PHE A 68 14.69 2.00 13.94
CA PHE A 68 15.97 2.45 13.40
C PHE A 68 15.72 3.59 12.41
N GLU A 69 16.75 4.32 12.03
CA GLU A 69 16.62 5.48 11.15
C GLU A 69 15.94 5.11 9.82
N GLY A 70 14.83 5.77 9.53
CA GLY A 70 14.00 5.54 8.36
C GLY A 70 13.11 4.29 8.42
N SER A 71 13.08 3.56 9.55
CA SER A 71 12.12 2.47 9.73
C SER A 71 10.68 3.00 9.83
N GLU A 72 9.72 2.20 9.36
CA GLU A 72 8.30 2.52 9.41
C GLU A 72 7.48 1.30 9.84
N MET A 73 6.28 1.52 10.39
CA MET A 73 5.30 0.48 10.68
C MET A 73 4.01 0.77 9.93
N GLN A 74 3.49 -0.25 9.25
CA GLN A 74 2.21 -0.18 8.53
C GLN A 74 1.19 -1.19 9.09
N THR A 75 1.50 -1.82 10.20
CA THR A 75 0.74 -2.94 10.76
C THR A 75 -0.65 -2.52 11.23
N ASN A 76 -1.69 -3.14 10.66
CA ASN A 76 -3.03 -3.21 11.22
C ASN A 76 -3.06 -4.46 12.12
N PRO A 77 -3.01 -4.33 13.45
CA PRO A 77 -2.91 -5.49 14.34
C PRO A 77 -4.19 -6.31 14.32
N VAL A 78 -4.04 -7.63 14.35
CA VAL A 78 -5.13 -8.59 14.48
C VAL A 78 -5.38 -8.87 15.95
N VAL A 79 -6.64 -8.90 16.37
CA VAL A 79 -7.02 -9.20 17.76
C VAL A 79 -8.07 -10.32 17.76
N ILE A 80 -7.73 -11.42 18.45
CA ILE A 80 -8.58 -12.61 18.55
C ILE A 80 -8.50 -13.14 19.99
N ASP A 81 -9.65 -13.32 20.62
CA ASP A 81 -9.78 -13.93 21.95
C ASP A 81 -8.91 -13.21 23.03
N GLY A 82 -8.90 -11.89 22.99
CA GLY A 82 -8.13 -11.07 23.94
C GLY A 82 -6.61 -11.04 23.69
N VAL A 83 -6.12 -11.58 22.57
CA VAL A 83 -4.71 -11.54 22.18
C VAL A 83 -4.53 -10.70 20.93
N LEU A 84 -3.64 -9.69 21.00
CA LEU A 84 -3.24 -8.86 19.89
C LEU A 84 -1.96 -9.40 19.25
N TYR A 85 -1.98 -9.55 17.92
CA TYR A 85 -0.83 -9.97 17.11
C TYR A 85 -0.36 -8.80 16.25
N GLY A 86 0.95 -8.52 16.29
CA GLY A 86 1.54 -7.40 15.58
C GLY A 86 2.96 -7.68 15.11
N THR A 87 3.53 -6.69 14.41
CA THR A 87 4.92 -6.73 13.91
C THR A 87 5.70 -5.49 14.35
N SER A 88 6.99 -5.66 14.64
CA SER A 88 7.90 -4.54 14.89
C SER A 88 8.50 -3.96 13.61
N PRO A 89 9.19 -2.80 13.67
CA PRO A 89 9.94 -2.24 12.53
C PRO A 89 10.99 -3.18 11.92
N LYS A 90 11.58 -4.08 12.72
CA LYS A 90 12.51 -5.12 12.26
C LYS A 90 11.84 -6.43 11.84
N LEU A 91 10.48 -6.46 11.81
CA LEU A 91 9.66 -7.64 11.56
C LEU A 91 9.78 -8.77 12.60
N ARG A 92 10.06 -8.44 13.84
CA ARG A 92 9.76 -9.35 14.95
C ARG A 92 8.24 -9.46 15.05
N ILE A 93 7.73 -10.69 15.12
CA ILE A 93 6.31 -10.98 15.34
C ILE A 93 6.09 -11.15 16.83
N PHE A 94 5.00 -10.62 17.35
CA PHE A 94 4.69 -10.76 18.78
C PHE A 94 3.18 -10.93 19.03
N ALA A 95 2.86 -11.47 20.19
CA ALA A 95 1.53 -11.52 20.74
C ALA A 95 1.51 -10.74 22.06
N LEU A 96 0.48 -9.92 22.23
CA LEU A 96 0.25 -9.15 23.47
C LEU A 96 -1.09 -9.55 24.08
N ASP A 97 -1.18 -9.48 25.40
CA ASP A 97 -2.46 -9.37 26.09
C ASP A 97 -3.14 -8.06 25.65
N ALA A 98 -4.28 -8.16 25.01
CA ALA A 98 -4.92 -7.02 24.35
C ALA A 98 -5.53 -6.00 25.33
N ALA A 99 -5.79 -6.38 26.59
CA ALA A 99 -6.27 -5.47 27.64
C ALA A 99 -5.16 -4.63 28.26
N THR A 100 -3.92 -5.16 28.33
CA THR A 100 -2.81 -4.57 29.08
C THR A 100 -1.60 -4.17 28.26
N GLY A 101 -1.48 -4.67 27.02
CA GLY A 101 -0.30 -4.48 26.18
C GLY A 101 0.92 -5.31 26.62
N LYS A 102 0.77 -6.23 27.59
CA LYS A 102 1.85 -7.09 28.04
C LYS A 102 2.23 -8.13 26.98
N GLU A 103 3.53 -8.24 26.65
CA GLU A 103 4.03 -9.25 25.73
C GLU A 103 3.84 -10.66 26.32
N LEU A 104 3.23 -11.53 25.54
CA LEU A 104 3.03 -12.95 25.83
C LEU A 104 4.14 -13.80 25.23
N TRP A 105 4.50 -13.50 23.99
CA TRP A 105 5.62 -14.11 23.29
C TRP A 105 6.05 -13.23 22.10
N SER A 106 7.28 -13.42 21.64
CA SER A 106 7.78 -12.84 20.41
C SER A 106 8.66 -13.82 19.64
N PHE A 107 8.76 -13.62 18.33
CA PHE A 107 9.60 -14.39 17.40
C PHE A 107 10.34 -13.44 16.46
N ASP A 108 11.67 -13.60 16.40
CA ASP A 108 12.52 -12.83 15.49
C ASP A 108 13.00 -13.75 14.34
N PRO A 109 12.48 -13.56 13.12
CA PRO A 109 12.90 -14.37 11.95
C PRO A 109 14.35 -14.08 11.52
N ASN A 110 14.95 -13.00 12.03
CA ASN A 110 16.31 -12.57 11.69
C ASN A 110 17.37 -12.98 12.73
N ASN A 111 16.96 -13.63 13.82
CA ASN A 111 17.84 -14.10 14.90
C ASN A 111 18.77 -13.00 15.45
N GLY A 112 18.25 -11.78 15.63
CA GLY A 112 19.00 -10.63 16.16
C GLY A 112 19.92 -9.93 15.14
N ALA A 113 20.00 -10.42 13.91
CA ALA A 113 20.79 -9.72 12.88
C ALA A 113 20.15 -8.35 12.52
N PRO A 114 20.94 -7.31 12.27
CA PRO A 114 20.39 -6.02 11.86
C PRO A 114 19.64 -6.15 10.53
N PRO A 115 18.55 -5.39 10.33
CA PRO A 115 17.86 -5.38 9.06
C PRO A 115 18.76 -4.81 7.97
N THR A 116 18.77 -5.45 6.79
CA THR A 116 19.56 -5.02 5.64
C THR A 116 18.86 -3.98 4.78
N SER A 117 17.56 -3.74 5.02
CA SER A 117 16.76 -2.75 4.30
C SER A 117 15.52 -2.39 5.12
N ARG A 118 14.88 -1.29 4.75
CA ARG A 118 13.53 -0.94 5.22
C ARG A 118 12.54 -2.02 4.76
N ILE A 119 11.82 -2.61 5.70
CA ILE A 119 10.82 -3.62 5.43
C ILE A 119 9.45 -3.06 5.75
N ARG A 120 8.51 -3.17 4.80
CA ARG A 120 7.12 -2.76 4.98
C ARG A 120 6.27 -4.01 5.20
N HIS A 121 5.48 -3.99 6.27
CA HIS A 121 4.62 -5.12 6.60
C HIS A 121 3.33 -4.61 7.26
N ARG A 122 2.18 -5.16 6.84
CA ARG A 122 0.86 -4.65 7.26
C ARG A 122 0.14 -5.54 8.24
N GLY A 123 0.70 -6.68 8.60
CA GLY A 123 0.12 -7.55 9.63
C GLY A 123 0.35 -9.02 9.37
N VAL A 124 -0.36 -9.86 10.12
CA VAL A 124 -0.25 -11.31 10.11
C VAL A 124 -1.62 -11.94 9.86
N VAL A 125 -1.63 -13.20 9.46
CA VAL A 125 -2.85 -14.03 9.40
C VAL A 125 -2.88 -14.93 10.62
N VAL A 126 -3.99 -14.93 11.37
CA VAL A 126 -4.21 -15.85 12.48
C VAL A 126 -5.33 -16.80 12.12
N THR A 127 -5.06 -18.10 12.12
CA THR A 127 -6.04 -19.10 11.77
C THR A 127 -5.83 -20.39 12.59
N GLY A 128 -6.88 -20.87 13.25
CA GLY A 128 -6.81 -22.05 14.12
C GLY A 128 -5.73 -21.90 15.19
N ASP A 129 -4.76 -22.80 15.17
CA ASP A 129 -3.64 -22.88 16.11
C ASP A 129 -2.38 -22.14 15.66
N ARG A 130 -2.43 -21.35 14.56
CA ARG A 130 -1.24 -20.80 13.94
C ARG A 130 -1.32 -19.32 13.58
N VAL A 131 -0.14 -18.70 13.51
CA VAL A 131 0.11 -17.37 12.97
C VAL A 131 0.95 -17.54 11.70
N LEU A 132 0.45 -17.07 10.57
CA LEU A 132 1.14 -17.08 9.27
C LEU A 132 1.63 -15.67 8.97
N PHE A 133 2.88 -15.54 8.55
CA PHE A 133 3.44 -14.25 8.19
C PHE A 133 4.59 -14.40 7.18
N ASN A 134 4.86 -13.34 6.46
CA ASN A 134 5.96 -13.30 5.50
C ASN A 134 7.17 -12.54 6.06
N TYR A 135 8.35 -13.09 5.81
CA TYR A 135 9.62 -12.39 6.00
C TYR A 135 10.53 -12.64 4.79
N ARG A 136 10.82 -11.59 4.03
CA ARG A 136 11.56 -11.71 2.76
C ARG A 136 10.89 -12.74 1.84
N ASN A 137 11.65 -13.65 1.26
CA ASN A 137 11.13 -14.72 0.38
C ASN A 137 10.46 -15.90 1.13
N ARG A 138 10.21 -15.79 2.44
CA ARG A 138 9.72 -16.92 3.25
C ARG A 138 8.36 -16.64 3.85
N LEU A 139 7.44 -17.59 3.70
CA LEU A 139 6.19 -17.65 4.44
C LEU A 139 6.37 -18.60 5.64
N TYR A 140 6.19 -18.10 6.85
CA TYR A 140 6.35 -18.82 8.11
C TYR A 140 5.00 -19.22 8.69
N ALA A 141 5.00 -20.34 9.45
CA ALA A 141 3.90 -20.70 10.35
C ALA A 141 4.43 -20.84 11.78
N LEU A 142 3.86 -20.08 12.71
CA LEU A 142 4.15 -20.15 14.15
C LEU A 142 2.96 -20.74 14.90
N ASP A 143 3.24 -21.48 15.97
CA ASP A 143 2.23 -21.88 16.95
C ASP A 143 1.66 -20.61 17.64
N ARG A 144 0.35 -20.45 17.59
CA ARG A 144 -0.36 -19.25 18.06
C ARG A 144 -0.11 -18.94 19.53
N ARG A 145 0.07 -19.97 20.38
CA ARG A 145 0.22 -19.81 21.83
C ARG A 145 1.65 -19.54 22.26
N THR A 146 2.62 -20.04 21.51
CA THR A 146 4.03 -20.05 21.95
C THR A 146 4.96 -19.21 21.07
N GLY A 147 4.51 -18.80 19.86
CA GLY A 147 5.33 -18.11 18.89
C GLY A 147 6.42 -18.96 18.24
N LYS A 148 6.45 -20.28 18.51
CA LYS A 148 7.48 -21.18 17.96
C LYS A 148 7.15 -21.63 16.55
N PRO A 149 8.13 -21.77 15.64
CA PRO A 149 7.90 -22.30 14.29
C PRO A 149 7.29 -23.72 14.33
N ILE A 150 6.26 -23.92 13.52
CA ILE A 150 5.60 -25.23 13.32
C ILE A 150 6.42 -26.01 12.31
N ARG A 151 7.30 -26.91 12.75
CA ARG A 151 8.26 -27.60 11.92
C ARG A 151 7.68 -28.46 10.80
N SER A 152 6.41 -28.87 10.92
CA SER A 152 5.69 -29.62 9.87
C SER A 152 5.18 -28.75 8.72
N PHE A 153 5.35 -27.44 8.79
CA PHE A 153 4.97 -26.51 7.74
C PHE A 153 6.18 -26.27 6.82
N GLY A 154 6.05 -26.65 5.56
CA GLY A 154 7.10 -26.52 4.56
C GLY A 154 8.43 -27.16 4.98
N ASP A 155 9.53 -26.44 4.79
CA ASP A 155 10.83 -26.83 5.27
C ASP A 155 11.09 -26.24 6.66
N SER A 156 10.89 -27.06 7.68
CA SER A 156 11.20 -26.73 9.09
C SER A 156 10.50 -25.45 9.61
N GLY A 157 9.30 -25.17 9.12
CA GLY A 157 8.44 -24.08 9.59
C GLY A 157 8.24 -22.92 8.61
N TRP A 158 8.74 -23.05 7.37
CA TRP A 158 8.55 -22.04 6.32
C TRP A 158 8.54 -22.63 4.91
N VAL A 159 8.04 -21.88 3.94
CA VAL A 159 8.11 -22.19 2.51
C VAL A 159 8.76 -21.03 1.75
N ASP A 160 9.49 -21.34 0.66
CA ASP A 160 10.08 -20.34 -0.23
C ASP A 160 9.03 -19.82 -1.22
N LEU A 161 8.74 -18.54 -1.15
CA LEU A 161 7.76 -17.89 -2.04
C LEU A 161 8.24 -17.82 -3.50
N ARG A 162 9.51 -18.10 -3.80
CA ARG A 162 10.00 -18.16 -5.17
C ARG A 162 9.72 -19.51 -5.84
N ALA A 163 9.39 -20.53 -5.05
CA ALA A 163 9.01 -21.83 -5.60
C ALA A 163 7.73 -21.72 -6.44
N GLY A 164 7.70 -22.38 -7.59
CA GLY A 164 6.53 -22.42 -8.47
C GLY A 164 6.32 -21.21 -9.39
N LEU A 165 7.31 -20.33 -9.54
CA LEU A 165 7.23 -19.17 -10.47
C LEU A 165 7.31 -19.54 -11.96
N GLY A 166 7.54 -20.81 -12.30
CA GLY A 166 7.62 -21.28 -13.69
C GLY A 166 8.86 -20.81 -14.49
N ARG A 167 9.82 -20.14 -13.82
CA ARG A 167 11.07 -19.65 -14.43
C ARG A 167 12.23 -19.68 -13.42
N PRO A 168 13.50 -19.50 -13.87
CA PRO A 168 14.66 -19.41 -12.97
C PRO A 168 14.48 -18.33 -11.90
N VAL A 169 14.84 -18.65 -10.65
CA VAL A 169 14.57 -17.80 -9.48
C VAL A 169 15.80 -17.04 -8.97
N GLU A 170 16.97 -17.27 -9.55
CA GLU A 170 18.21 -16.60 -9.19
C GLU A 170 18.11 -15.10 -9.40
N GLY A 171 18.40 -14.34 -8.36
CA GLY A 171 18.29 -12.87 -8.37
C GLY A 171 16.87 -12.34 -8.27
N LEU A 172 15.83 -13.19 -8.20
CA LEU A 172 14.46 -12.77 -7.97
C LEU A 172 14.14 -12.64 -6.47
N SER A 173 13.36 -11.62 -6.14
CA SER A 173 12.80 -11.42 -4.81
C SER A 173 11.27 -11.47 -4.88
N VAL A 174 10.67 -12.24 -3.96
CA VAL A 174 9.22 -12.31 -3.78
C VAL A 174 8.93 -12.23 -2.30
N SER A 175 8.21 -11.21 -1.89
CA SER A 175 7.76 -11.04 -0.51
C SER A 175 6.24 -10.79 -0.48
N ALA A 176 5.68 -10.53 0.68
CA ALA A 176 4.32 -10.04 0.81
C ALA A 176 4.27 -8.97 1.89
N SER A 177 3.98 -7.74 1.52
CA SER A 177 3.82 -6.65 2.48
C SER A 177 2.45 -6.67 3.18
N THR A 178 1.45 -7.30 2.58
CA THR A 178 0.08 -7.41 3.12
C THR A 178 -0.28 -8.86 3.34
N PRO A 179 -0.95 -9.18 4.47
CA PRO A 179 -1.45 -10.53 4.74
C PRO A 179 -2.45 -10.98 3.67
N GLY A 180 -2.52 -12.30 3.46
CA GLY A 180 -3.58 -12.92 2.67
C GLY A 180 -4.86 -13.16 3.47
N VAL A 181 -5.81 -13.84 2.85
CA VAL A 181 -7.05 -14.32 3.48
C VAL A 181 -7.07 -15.84 3.54
N VAL A 182 -7.84 -16.39 4.49
CA VAL A 182 -7.96 -17.85 4.63
C VAL A 182 -9.35 -18.32 4.25
N PHE A 183 -9.43 -19.28 3.34
CA PHE A 183 -10.67 -19.91 2.92
C PHE A 183 -10.48 -21.42 2.72
N ASP A 184 -11.35 -22.25 3.32
CA ASP A 184 -11.31 -23.72 3.23
C ASP A 184 -9.91 -24.33 3.47
N GLY A 185 -9.16 -23.78 4.45
CA GLY A 185 -7.80 -24.24 4.77
C GLY A 185 -6.70 -23.80 3.79
N LEU A 186 -7.01 -22.88 2.89
CA LEU A 186 -6.08 -22.24 1.97
C LEU A 186 -5.76 -20.82 2.41
N LEU A 187 -4.47 -20.46 2.53
CA LEU A 187 -4.02 -19.08 2.58
C LEU A 187 -3.88 -18.55 1.16
N ILE A 188 -4.72 -17.62 0.77
CA ILE A 188 -4.71 -16.97 -0.55
C ILE A 188 -4.03 -15.62 -0.41
N MET A 189 -2.98 -15.35 -1.19
CA MET A 189 -2.19 -14.14 -1.06
C MET A 189 -1.62 -13.67 -2.39
N GLY A 190 -1.42 -12.37 -2.49
CA GLY A 190 -0.60 -11.73 -3.51
C GLY A 190 0.86 -11.66 -3.09
N SER A 191 1.61 -10.81 -3.75
CA SER A 191 3.04 -10.63 -3.50
C SER A 191 3.47 -9.18 -3.65
N THR A 192 4.65 -8.88 -3.12
CA THR A 192 5.42 -7.66 -3.37
C THR A 192 6.71 -8.07 -4.09
N VAL A 193 6.92 -7.51 -5.26
CA VAL A 193 8.07 -7.79 -6.12
C VAL A 193 8.78 -6.48 -6.50
N PRO A 194 10.04 -6.50 -6.97
CA PRO A 194 10.73 -5.30 -7.40
C PRO A 194 10.05 -4.61 -8.59
N GLU A 195 10.02 -3.28 -8.58
CA GLU A 195 9.56 -2.43 -9.69
C GLU A 195 10.61 -2.33 -10.81
N ALA A 196 11.87 -2.61 -10.49
CA ALA A 196 12.97 -2.67 -11.44
C ALA A 196 13.27 -4.12 -11.87
N LEU A 197 13.73 -4.31 -13.13
CA LEU A 197 14.13 -5.60 -13.66
C LEU A 197 15.55 -6.00 -13.19
N PRO A 198 15.79 -7.28 -12.85
CA PRO A 198 14.85 -8.41 -12.93
C PRO A 198 13.79 -8.38 -11.83
N SER A 199 12.54 -8.63 -12.20
CA SER A 199 11.41 -8.69 -11.29
C SER A 199 10.68 -10.03 -11.44
N ALA A 200 10.13 -10.56 -10.34
CA ALA A 200 9.28 -11.73 -10.38
C ALA A 200 7.87 -11.37 -10.91
N PRO A 201 7.13 -12.34 -11.48
CA PRO A 201 5.70 -12.16 -11.74
C PRO A 201 4.96 -12.05 -10.40
N GLY A 202 3.90 -11.25 -10.42
CA GLY A 202 3.09 -10.97 -9.23
C GLY A 202 1.98 -11.97 -8.93
N ASP A 203 2.16 -13.21 -9.31
CA ASP A 203 1.15 -14.27 -9.25
C ASP A 203 0.35 -14.31 -7.95
N ILE A 204 -0.95 -14.60 -8.07
CA ILE A 204 -1.83 -14.84 -6.93
C ILE A 204 -1.80 -16.32 -6.60
N ARG A 205 -1.49 -16.66 -5.33
CA ARG A 205 -1.21 -18.04 -4.94
C ARG A 205 -1.96 -18.45 -3.70
N ALA A 206 -2.32 -19.73 -3.63
CA ALA A 206 -2.90 -20.34 -2.46
C ALA A 206 -2.02 -21.45 -1.90
N TYR A 207 -1.80 -21.37 -0.61
CA TYR A 207 -1.00 -22.34 0.15
C TYR A 207 -1.89 -23.05 1.16
N ASP A 208 -1.70 -24.35 1.31
CA ASP A 208 -2.34 -25.11 2.38
C ASP A 208 -1.85 -24.62 3.75
N VAL A 209 -2.77 -24.17 4.61
CA VAL A 209 -2.41 -23.57 5.91
C VAL A 209 -1.72 -24.54 6.87
N LYS A 210 -1.89 -25.86 6.68
CA LYS A 210 -1.30 -26.90 7.55
C LYS A 210 0.10 -27.31 7.10
N THR A 211 0.28 -27.46 5.80
CA THR A 211 1.50 -28.03 5.21
C THR A 211 2.38 -27.02 4.50
N GLY A 212 1.86 -25.86 4.11
CA GLY A 212 2.55 -24.89 3.28
C GLY A 212 2.64 -25.27 1.79
N ALA A 213 2.01 -26.38 1.39
CA ALA A 213 2.02 -26.80 -0.01
C ALA A 213 1.28 -25.80 -0.89
N LEU A 214 1.87 -25.43 -2.03
CA LEU A 214 1.20 -24.63 -3.07
C LEU A 214 0.04 -25.48 -3.65
N ARG A 215 -1.17 -24.94 -3.62
CA ARG A 215 -2.39 -25.63 -4.06
C ARG A 215 -2.87 -25.16 -5.42
N TRP A 216 -2.79 -23.86 -5.67
CA TRP A 216 -3.05 -23.27 -6.97
C TRP A 216 -2.25 -21.98 -7.17
N ASN A 217 -2.02 -21.63 -8.43
CA ASN A 217 -1.34 -20.42 -8.87
C ASN A 217 -2.15 -19.78 -10.02
N PHE A 218 -2.43 -18.49 -9.93
CA PHE A 218 -2.98 -17.70 -11.02
C PHE A 218 -1.87 -16.79 -11.57
N HIS A 219 -1.50 -16.98 -12.82
CA HIS A 219 -0.48 -16.18 -13.47
C HIS A 219 -1.03 -14.78 -13.81
N THR A 220 -0.48 -13.76 -13.19
CA THR A 220 -0.84 -12.36 -13.50
C THR A 220 -0.18 -11.85 -14.76
N ILE A 221 0.89 -12.50 -15.21
CA ILE A 221 1.49 -12.35 -16.54
C ILE A 221 1.21 -13.65 -17.29
N PRO A 222 0.24 -13.68 -18.22
CA PRO A 222 -0.26 -14.91 -18.81
C PRO A 222 0.81 -15.69 -19.58
N HIS A 223 0.78 -17.02 -19.45
CA HIS A 223 1.61 -17.95 -20.20
C HIS A 223 0.97 -18.32 -21.56
N PRO A 224 1.72 -18.91 -22.50
CA PRO A 224 1.16 -19.36 -23.77
C PRO A 224 -0.09 -20.22 -23.63
N GLY A 225 -1.19 -19.83 -24.25
CA GLY A 225 -2.48 -20.51 -24.17
C GLY A 225 -3.40 -20.04 -23.05
N GLU A 226 -2.96 -19.16 -22.15
CA GLU A 226 -3.80 -18.54 -21.17
C GLU A 226 -4.47 -17.26 -21.70
N PRO A 227 -5.69 -16.91 -21.24
CA PRO A 227 -6.35 -15.67 -21.62
C PRO A 227 -5.52 -14.43 -21.26
N GLY A 228 -5.38 -13.50 -22.20
CA GLY A 228 -4.59 -12.28 -22.04
C GLY A 228 -3.15 -12.40 -22.53
N TYR A 229 -2.67 -13.60 -22.90
CA TYR A 229 -1.31 -13.78 -23.43
C TYR A 229 -1.03 -12.89 -24.65
N GLU A 230 -2.02 -12.69 -25.50
CA GLU A 230 -1.94 -11.85 -26.72
C GLU A 230 -1.76 -10.36 -26.43
N THR A 231 -1.97 -9.91 -25.19
CA THR A 231 -1.76 -8.52 -24.76
C THR A 231 -0.33 -8.20 -24.36
N TRP A 232 0.54 -9.19 -24.44
CA TRP A 232 1.98 -9.12 -24.12
C TRP A 232 2.84 -9.55 -25.31
N PRO A 233 4.11 -9.12 -25.39
CA PRO A 233 5.07 -9.74 -26.28
C PRO A 233 5.20 -11.26 -26.00
N PRO A 234 5.42 -12.10 -27.02
CA PRO A 234 5.37 -13.56 -26.88
C PRO A 234 6.22 -14.18 -25.76
N ASP A 235 7.38 -13.60 -25.46
CA ASP A 235 8.29 -14.10 -24.42
C ASP A 235 8.25 -13.28 -23.12
N ALA A 236 7.32 -12.34 -22.96
CA ALA A 236 7.24 -11.47 -21.79
C ALA A 236 7.14 -12.26 -20.49
N TRP A 237 6.36 -13.33 -20.45
CA TRP A 237 6.18 -14.18 -19.26
C TRP A 237 7.49 -14.77 -18.72
N LYS A 238 8.56 -14.83 -19.50
CA LYS A 238 9.89 -15.31 -19.08
C LYS A 238 10.69 -14.25 -18.32
N ILE A 239 10.46 -12.96 -18.60
CA ILE A 239 11.31 -11.86 -18.15
C ILE A 239 10.54 -10.71 -17.48
N ALA A 240 9.31 -10.44 -17.89
CA ALA A 240 8.49 -9.39 -17.28
C ALA A 240 8.17 -9.70 -15.82
N GLY A 241 7.95 -8.68 -15.03
CA GLY A 241 7.61 -8.76 -13.62
C GLY A 241 6.61 -7.69 -13.23
N GLY A 242 6.40 -7.48 -11.94
CA GLY A 242 5.32 -6.62 -11.45
C GLY A 242 3.97 -7.32 -11.51
N VAL A 243 2.91 -6.57 -11.83
CA VAL A 243 1.52 -7.06 -11.92
C VAL A 243 1.06 -7.74 -10.63
N ASN A 244 1.54 -7.26 -9.50
CA ASN A 244 1.41 -7.91 -8.22
C ASN A 244 0.31 -7.29 -7.35
N ALA A 245 -0.46 -8.15 -6.65
CA ALA A 245 -1.43 -7.73 -5.65
C ALA A 245 -0.74 -7.48 -4.30
N TRP A 246 0.00 -6.39 -4.19
CA TRP A 246 0.74 -6.01 -2.99
C TRP A 246 -0.14 -5.37 -1.91
N SER A 247 -1.33 -4.93 -2.27
CA SER A 247 -2.24 -4.20 -1.40
C SER A 247 -3.17 -5.11 -0.58
N GLY A 248 -3.28 -6.41 -0.93
CA GLY A 248 -4.05 -7.39 -0.20
C GLY A 248 -5.10 -8.12 -1.05
N VAL A 249 -5.79 -9.03 -0.39
CA VAL A 249 -6.83 -9.90 -0.96
C VAL A 249 -8.10 -9.75 -0.15
N THR A 250 -9.25 -9.65 -0.81
CA THR A 250 -10.58 -9.56 -0.18
C THR A 250 -11.37 -10.83 -0.47
N LEU A 251 -12.13 -11.33 0.50
CA LEU A 251 -12.85 -12.59 0.41
C LEU A 251 -14.36 -12.39 0.53
N ASP A 252 -15.12 -12.88 -0.44
CA ASP A 252 -16.54 -13.18 -0.33
C ASP A 252 -16.69 -14.68 0.00
N SER A 253 -16.71 -15.00 1.27
CA SER A 253 -16.81 -16.39 1.76
C SER A 253 -18.10 -17.07 1.34
N ALA A 254 -19.21 -16.31 1.23
CA ALA A 254 -20.50 -16.84 0.82
C ALA A 254 -20.53 -17.31 -0.64
N ARG A 255 -19.74 -16.65 -1.51
CA ARG A 255 -19.61 -17.00 -2.94
C ARG A 255 -18.36 -17.79 -3.26
N ALA A 256 -17.50 -18.04 -2.27
CA ALA A 256 -16.18 -18.62 -2.47
C ALA A 256 -15.36 -17.86 -3.54
N MET A 257 -15.38 -16.55 -3.48
CA MET A 257 -14.67 -15.67 -4.42
C MET A 257 -13.66 -14.81 -3.68
N VAL A 258 -12.48 -14.63 -4.27
CA VAL A 258 -11.51 -13.64 -3.83
C VAL A 258 -11.37 -12.55 -4.87
N PHE A 259 -11.12 -11.34 -4.39
CA PHE A 259 -10.89 -10.14 -5.21
C PHE A 259 -9.51 -9.60 -4.89
N VAL A 260 -8.76 -9.31 -5.95
CA VAL A 260 -7.43 -8.73 -5.86
C VAL A 260 -7.33 -7.52 -6.78
N ALA A 261 -6.48 -6.58 -6.37
CA ALA A 261 -6.14 -5.41 -7.16
C ALA A 261 -4.65 -5.46 -7.48
N THR A 262 -4.29 -5.39 -8.77
CA THR A 262 -2.91 -5.51 -9.23
C THR A 262 -2.28 -4.15 -9.50
N GLY A 263 -0.96 -4.11 -9.35
CA GLY A 263 -0.14 -2.97 -9.73
C GLY A 263 0.33 -3.01 -11.17
N SER A 264 1.21 -2.09 -11.48
CA SER A 264 1.82 -1.91 -12.81
C SER A 264 2.76 -3.05 -13.17
N ALA A 265 3.03 -3.19 -14.46
CA ALA A 265 4.07 -4.08 -14.95
C ALA A 265 5.45 -3.41 -14.85
N SER A 266 6.48 -4.15 -14.45
CA SER A 266 7.85 -3.64 -14.43
C SER A 266 8.45 -3.60 -15.86
N TYR A 267 9.10 -2.60 -16.22
CA TYR A 267 9.54 -1.37 -15.54
C TYR A 267 8.47 -0.27 -15.64
N ASP A 268 8.19 0.46 -14.55
CA ASP A 268 7.01 1.31 -14.42
C ASP A 268 6.93 2.49 -15.40
N PHE A 269 8.06 3.08 -15.80
CA PHE A 269 8.09 4.37 -16.51
C PHE A 269 8.55 4.26 -17.97
N TYR A 270 8.69 3.05 -18.49
CA TYR A 270 8.96 2.76 -19.90
C TYR A 270 8.40 1.39 -20.27
N GLY A 271 7.57 1.34 -21.27
CA GLY A 271 6.83 0.14 -21.69
C GLY A 271 7.29 -0.48 -23.02
N GLY A 272 8.35 0.05 -23.66
CA GLY A 272 8.78 -0.44 -24.98
C GLY A 272 9.27 -1.90 -25.01
N ASN A 273 9.60 -2.47 -23.85
CA ASN A 273 9.93 -3.89 -23.70
C ASN A 273 8.70 -4.79 -23.43
N ARG A 274 7.49 -4.20 -23.28
CA ARG A 274 6.24 -4.89 -22.94
C ARG A 274 5.05 -4.36 -23.74
N VAL A 275 5.26 -4.03 -25.01
CA VAL A 275 4.22 -3.45 -25.90
C VAL A 275 2.96 -4.30 -25.92
N GLY A 276 1.83 -3.68 -25.61
CA GLY A 276 0.50 -4.30 -25.50
C GLY A 276 -0.30 -3.66 -24.36
N ASP A 277 -1.46 -4.22 -24.02
CA ASP A 277 -2.28 -3.72 -22.93
C ASP A 277 -1.82 -4.23 -21.55
N ASP A 278 -0.89 -5.19 -21.53
CA ASP A 278 -0.28 -5.78 -20.31
C ASP A 278 -1.31 -6.39 -19.34
N LEU A 279 -2.31 -7.13 -19.85
CA LEU A 279 -3.30 -7.78 -18.98
C LEU A 279 -2.59 -8.87 -18.12
N TYR A 280 -2.73 -8.92 -16.86
CA TYR A 280 -3.64 -8.32 -15.86
C TYR A 280 -3.02 -7.18 -15.03
N ALA A 281 -2.15 -6.37 -15.57
CA ALA A 281 -1.69 -5.17 -14.86
C ALA A 281 -2.86 -4.21 -14.59
N ASN A 282 -2.78 -3.44 -13.51
CA ASN A 282 -3.74 -2.39 -13.12
C ASN A 282 -5.20 -2.86 -13.19
N SER A 283 -5.47 -4.07 -12.71
CA SER A 283 -6.77 -4.74 -12.85
C SER A 283 -7.39 -5.09 -11.50
N VAL A 284 -8.72 -5.03 -11.42
CA VAL A 284 -9.48 -5.75 -10.40
C VAL A 284 -9.82 -7.13 -10.95
N ILE A 285 -9.45 -8.18 -10.23
CA ILE A 285 -9.59 -9.57 -10.66
C ILE A 285 -10.39 -10.32 -9.61
N ALA A 286 -11.40 -11.08 -10.05
CA ALA A 286 -12.15 -12.02 -9.25
C ALA A 286 -11.76 -13.45 -9.61
N LEU A 287 -11.39 -14.23 -8.59
CA LEU A 287 -11.02 -15.64 -8.73
C LEU A 287 -11.90 -16.51 -7.85
N ASP A 288 -12.13 -17.75 -8.25
CA ASP A 288 -12.67 -18.80 -7.39
C ASP A 288 -11.64 -19.12 -6.29
N ALA A 289 -12.02 -18.96 -5.03
CA ALA A 289 -11.13 -19.08 -3.89
C ALA A 289 -10.56 -20.49 -3.69
N ARG A 290 -11.25 -21.55 -4.14
CA ARG A 290 -10.83 -22.96 -3.99
C ARG A 290 -9.81 -23.37 -5.03
N THR A 291 -9.92 -22.81 -6.25
CA THR A 291 -9.22 -23.32 -7.43
C THR A 291 -8.29 -22.32 -8.10
N GLY A 292 -8.41 -21.03 -7.77
CA GLY A 292 -7.71 -19.94 -8.46
C GLY A 292 -8.24 -19.67 -9.88
N ARG A 293 -9.36 -20.34 -10.29
CA ARG A 293 -9.94 -20.14 -11.61
C ARG A 293 -10.46 -18.71 -11.74
N HIS A 294 -10.09 -18.07 -12.86
CA HIS A 294 -10.59 -16.75 -13.23
C HIS A 294 -12.12 -16.74 -13.36
N VAL A 295 -12.75 -15.73 -12.76
CA VAL A 295 -14.20 -15.48 -12.85
C VAL A 295 -14.47 -14.28 -13.73
N TRP A 296 -13.92 -13.13 -13.37
CA TRP A 296 -13.95 -11.91 -14.17
C TRP A 296 -12.76 -10.99 -13.81
N HIS A 297 -12.48 -10.04 -14.67
CA HIS A 297 -11.56 -8.94 -14.38
C HIS A 297 -12.05 -7.66 -15.04
N TYR A 298 -11.52 -6.55 -14.56
CA TYR A 298 -11.63 -5.24 -15.22
C TYR A 298 -10.29 -4.52 -15.13
N GLN A 299 -9.66 -4.31 -16.29
CA GLN A 299 -8.42 -3.54 -16.38
C GLN A 299 -8.75 -2.06 -16.32
N VAL A 300 -8.29 -1.38 -15.26
CA VAL A 300 -8.60 0.01 -14.97
C VAL A 300 -7.72 0.96 -15.78
N LEU A 301 -6.50 0.54 -16.06
CA LEU A 301 -5.53 1.28 -16.87
C LEU A 301 -4.76 0.32 -17.78
N HIS A 302 -4.69 0.63 -19.06
CA HIS A 302 -3.98 -0.15 -20.06
C HIS A 302 -2.57 0.41 -20.25
N HIS A 303 -1.56 -0.47 -20.35
CA HIS A 303 -0.17 -0.11 -20.62
C HIS A 303 0.33 1.05 -19.76
N ASP A 304 0.39 0.83 -18.46
CA ASP A 304 0.73 1.87 -17.49
C ASP A 304 2.20 2.30 -17.58
N LEU A 305 2.44 3.60 -17.72
CA LEU A 305 3.77 4.23 -17.74
C LEU A 305 3.96 5.22 -16.56
N TRP A 306 3.05 5.23 -15.59
CA TRP A 306 2.99 6.28 -14.55
C TRP A 306 2.97 5.72 -13.14
N ASP A 307 3.16 4.40 -12.98
CA ASP A 307 3.00 3.70 -11.69
C ASP A 307 1.63 3.97 -11.05
N ARG A 308 0.56 3.73 -11.83
CA ARG A 308 -0.83 3.93 -11.40
C ARG A 308 -1.46 2.66 -10.83
N ASP A 309 -0.77 1.99 -9.95
CA ASP A 309 -1.24 0.83 -9.21
C ASP A 309 -2.65 1.01 -8.65
N LEU A 310 -3.35 -0.10 -8.46
CA LEU A 310 -4.50 -0.16 -7.58
C LEU A 310 -3.99 -0.37 -6.14
N PRO A 311 -3.94 0.69 -5.31
CA PRO A 311 -3.06 0.70 -4.13
C PRO A 311 -3.65 0.01 -2.91
N ALA A 312 -4.94 -0.34 -2.93
CA ALA A 312 -5.65 -0.92 -1.80
C ALA A 312 -6.37 -2.20 -2.19
N ALA A 313 -6.59 -3.09 -1.22
CA ALA A 313 -7.47 -4.23 -1.41
C ALA A 313 -8.87 -3.74 -1.83
N PRO A 314 -9.56 -4.43 -2.76
CA PRO A 314 -10.94 -4.13 -3.09
C PRO A 314 -11.84 -4.22 -1.84
N VAL A 315 -12.85 -3.37 -1.74
CA VAL A 315 -13.80 -3.40 -0.60
C VAL A 315 -15.14 -3.96 -1.07
N LEU A 316 -15.66 -4.97 -0.37
CA LEU A 316 -17.00 -5.48 -0.65
C LEU A 316 -18.04 -4.54 -0.06
N VAL A 317 -18.90 -4.03 -0.91
CA VAL A 317 -19.92 -3.06 -0.55
C VAL A 317 -21.31 -3.54 -1.01
N THR A 318 -22.33 -2.90 -0.49
CA THR A 318 -23.70 -3.03 -1.00
C THR A 318 -24.19 -1.65 -1.42
N VAL A 319 -24.61 -1.50 -2.65
CA VAL A 319 -24.97 -0.23 -3.27
C VAL A 319 -26.42 -0.24 -3.68
N LYS A 320 -27.15 0.85 -3.40
CA LYS A 320 -28.48 1.10 -3.95
C LYS A 320 -28.33 1.84 -5.28
N HIS A 321 -28.57 1.14 -6.39
CA HIS A 321 -28.40 1.73 -7.72
C HIS A 321 -29.56 1.31 -8.66
N GLY A 322 -30.12 2.26 -9.40
CA GLY A 322 -31.26 2.00 -10.29
C GLY A 322 -32.48 1.37 -9.61
N GLY A 323 -32.71 1.66 -8.33
CA GLY A 323 -33.80 1.07 -7.53
C GLY A 323 -33.51 -0.31 -6.95
N ASN A 324 -32.36 -0.90 -7.26
CA ASN A 324 -31.94 -2.24 -6.80
C ASN A 324 -30.89 -2.14 -5.69
N ILE A 325 -30.83 -3.18 -4.86
CA ILE A 325 -29.72 -3.40 -3.89
C ILE A 325 -28.73 -4.36 -4.55
N ILE A 326 -27.54 -3.88 -4.86
CA ILE A 326 -26.54 -4.61 -5.64
C ILE A 326 -25.33 -4.93 -4.74
N PRO A 327 -24.96 -6.20 -4.55
CA PRO A 327 -23.66 -6.57 -4.03
C PRO A 327 -22.58 -6.10 -5.00
N ALA A 328 -21.63 -5.30 -4.51
CA ALA A 328 -20.64 -4.66 -5.36
C ALA A 328 -19.22 -4.76 -4.78
N VAL A 329 -18.25 -4.43 -5.59
CA VAL A 329 -16.84 -4.25 -5.24
C VAL A 329 -16.45 -2.81 -5.52
N ALA A 330 -15.95 -2.11 -4.52
CA ALA A 330 -15.43 -0.75 -4.66
C ALA A 330 -13.89 -0.78 -4.67
N GLN A 331 -13.28 -0.06 -5.63
CA GLN A 331 -11.84 0.04 -5.80
C GLN A 331 -11.41 1.51 -5.90
N ILE A 332 -10.57 1.96 -4.97
CA ILE A 332 -9.88 3.25 -5.08
C ILE A 332 -8.60 3.11 -5.91
N THR A 333 -8.18 4.19 -6.55
CA THR A 333 -7.04 4.19 -7.46
C THR A 333 -6.02 5.29 -7.12
N LYS A 334 -4.76 5.09 -7.53
CA LYS A 334 -3.74 6.15 -7.51
C LYS A 334 -4.14 7.37 -8.35
N THR A 335 -4.98 7.18 -9.38
CA THR A 335 -5.54 8.30 -10.18
C THR A 335 -6.58 9.14 -9.44
N GLY A 336 -6.98 8.73 -8.21
CA GLY A 336 -7.95 9.48 -7.41
C GLY A 336 -9.41 9.20 -7.76
N HIS A 337 -9.72 8.09 -8.41
CA HIS A 337 -11.07 7.66 -8.76
C HIS A 337 -11.53 6.49 -7.89
N VAL A 338 -12.86 6.32 -7.79
CA VAL A 338 -13.48 5.14 -7.21
C VAL A 338 -14.24 4.40 -8.31
N TRP A 339 -13.86 3.16 -8.54
CA TRP A 339 -14.60 2.22 -9.37
C TRP A 339 -15.55 1.41 -8.51
N VAL A 340 -16.73 1.12 -9.04
CA VAL A 340 -17.73 0.27 -8.35
C VAL A 340 -18.27 -0.73 -9.36
N PHE A 341 -18.03 -2.02 -9.09
CA PHE A 341 -18.39 -3.12 -9.99
C PHE A 341 -19.48 -3.99 -9.37
N ASP A 342 -20.38 -4.53 -10.20
CA ASP A 342 -21.19 -5.69 -9.80
C ASP A 342 -20.25 -6.81 -9.35
N ARG A 343 -20.49 -7.35 -8.16
CA ARG A 343 -19.60 -8.33 -7.53
C ARG A 343 -19.50 -9.64 -8.28
N VAL A 344 -20.57 -10.04 -8.96
CA VAL A 344 -20.69 -11.34 -9.64
C VAL A 344 -20.16 -11.28 -11.06
N HIS A 345 -20.41 -10.16 -11.76
CA HIS A 345 -20.16 -10.05 -13.19
C HIS A 345 -18.99 -9.10 -13.55
N GLY A 346 -18.51 -8.29 -12.60
CA GLY A 346 -17.44 -7.30 -12.84
C GLY A 346 -17.88 -6.10 -13.69
N THR A 347 -19.18 -5.93 -13.94
CA THR A 347 -19.70 -4.81 -14.72
C THR A 347 -19.65 -3.53 -13.89
N PRO A 348 -19.07 -2.42 -14.41
CA PRO A 348 -19.14 -1.12 -13.75
C PRO A 348 -20.58 -0.66 -13.49
N LEU A 349 -20.89 -0.21 -12.28
CA LEU A 349 -22.24 0.27 -11.92
C LEU A 349 -22.49 1.70 -12.39
N PHE A 350 -21.45 2.49 -12.59
CA PHE A 350 -21.54 3.85 -13.12
C PHE A 350 -21.04 3.89 -14.56
N PRO A 351 -21.54 4.84 -15.39
CA PRO A 351 -21.06 4.99 -16.75
C PRO A 351 -19.55 5.18 -16.83
N VAL A 352 -18.95 4.59 -17.85
CA VAL A 352 -17.52 4.71 -18.15
C VAL A 352 -17.31 5.64 -19.31
N VAL A 353 -16.30 6.51 -19.24
CA VAL A 353 -15.95 7.49 -20.27
C VAL A 353 -14.54 7.18 -20.76
N ASP A 354 -14.40 7.08 -22.07
CA ASP A 354 -13.11 6.93 -22.73
C ASP A 354 -12.45 8.32 -22.87
N ARG A 355 -11.17 8.37 -22.53
CA ARG A 355 -10.36 9.57 -22.68
C ARG A 355 -9.14 9.25 -23.56
N ALA A 356 -8.93 10.07 -24.58
CA ALA A 356 -7.74 9.99 -25.42
C ALA A 356 -6.48 10.32 -24.61
N MET A 357 -5.41 9.56 -24.83
CA MET A 357 -4.13 9.70 -24.13
C MET A 357 -3.08 10.39 -25.00
N PRO A 358 -2.17 11.17 -24.38
CA PRO A 358 -0.99 11.67 -25.06
C PRO A 358 -0.13 10.51 -25.61
N LYS A 359 0.47 10.69 -26.78
CA LYS A 359 1.36 9.69 -27.37
C LYS A 359 2.69 9.65 -26.62
N ALA A 360 3.24 8.44 -26.44
CA ALA A 360 4.61 8.25 -25.96
C ALA A 360 5.61 9.00 -26.84
N VAL A 361 6.66 9.54 -26.23
CA VAL A 361 7.67 10.36 -26.91
C VAL A 361 9.06 9.73 -26.95
N LEU A 362 9.26 8.64 -26.19
CA LEU A 362 10.51 7.90 -26.19
C LEU A 362 10.55 6.84 -27.29
N PRO A 363 11.69 6.63 -27.98
CA PRO A 363 11.83 5.59 -28.95
C PRO A 363 11.46 4.20 -28.41
N GLY A 364 10.64 3.48 -29.16
CA GLY A 364 10.17 2.13 -28.80
C GLY A 364 9.02 2.09 -27.78
N ASP A 365 8.71 3.21 -27.13
CA ASP A 365 7.62 3.30 -26.17
C ASP A 365 6.28 3.56 -26.85
N VAL A 366 5.20 3.14 -26.20
CA VAL A 366 3.83 3.36 -26.67
C VAL A 366 2.95 3.78 -25.50
N THR A 367 1.83 4.44 -25.78
CA THR A 367 0.73 4.63 -24.83
C THR A 367 -0.53 3.98 -25.41
N SER A 368 -1.39 3.42 -24.57
CA SER A 368 -2.72 3.03 -25.02
C SER A 368 -3.44 4.27 -25.59
N PRO A 369 -4.12 4.18 -26.75
CA PRO A 369 -4.76 5.34 -27.38
C PRO A 369 -5.81 6.02 -26.49
N THR A 370 -6.47 5.23 -25.65
CA THR A 370 -7.51 5.67 -24.73
C THR A 370 -7.36 4.99 -23.39
N GLN A 371 -7.88 5.64 -22.34
CA GLN A 371 -8.03 5.06 -21.01
C GLN A 371 -9.48 5.26 -20.54
N HIS A 372 -9.95 4.35 -19.69
CA HIS A 372 -11.29 4.34 -19.13
C HIS A 372 -11.34 5.06 -17.80
N PHE A 373 -12.39 5.87 -17.58
CA PHE A 373 -12.64 6.55 -16.31
C PHE A 373 -14.11 6.43 -15.90
N PRO A 374 -14.40 6.24 -14.60
CA PRO A 374 -15.79 6.29 -14.14
C PRO A 374 -16.28 7.73 -14.23
N ALA A 375 -17.46 7.95 -14.81
CA ALA A 375 -18.10 9.26 -14.88
C ALA A 375 -18.62 9.71 -13.48
N SER A 376 -18.81 8.76 -12.57
CA SER A 376 -19.31 8.95 -11.21
C SER A 376 -18.84 7.78 -10.31
N PRO A 377 -18.54 8.04 -9.02
CA PRO A 377 -18.40 9.35 -8.36
C PRO A 377 -17.30 10.22 -9.01
N PRO A 378 -17.35 11.56 -8.80
CA PRO A 378 -16.26 12.40 -9.28
C PRO A 378 -14.95 12.04 -8.56
N PRO A 379 -13.78 12.33 -9.16
CA PRO A 379 -12.50 12.02 -8.55
C PRO A 379 -12.36 12.71 -7.18
N PHE A 380 -11.85 11.97 -6.21
CA PHE A 380 -11.65 12.46 -4.84
C PHE A 380 -10.36 13.28 -4.68
N THR A 381 -9.52 13.39 -5.71
CA THR A 381 -8.36 14.28 -5.79
C THR A 381 -8.53 15.27 -6.93
N ARG A 382 -7.82 16.40 -6.88
CA ARG A 382 -7.60 17.23 -8.07
C ARG A 382 -6.94 16.39 -9.15
N GLN A 383 -7.26 16.66 -10.41
CA GLN A 383 -6.78 15.88 -11.55
C GLN A 383 -5.71 16.62 -12.37
N ARG A 384 -5.60 17.92 -12.21
CA ARG A 384 -4.67 18.76 -12.96
C ARG A 384 -4.06 19.82 -12.05
N ILE A 385 -2.85 20.23 -12.40
CA ILE A 385 -2.21 21.44 -11.87
C ILE A 385 -1.84 22.33 -13.04
N THR A 386 -1.98 23.62 -12.82
CA THR A 386 -1.64 24.68 -13.76
C THR A 386 -0.69 25.66 -13.08
N ARG A 387 -0.17 26.64 -13.82
CA ARG A 387 0.63 27.71 -13.22
C ARG A 387 -0.14 28.48 -12.12
N ALA A 388 -1.47 28.56 -12.21
CA ALA A 388 -2.30 29.21 -11.19
C ALA A 388 -2.36 28.43 -9.86
N ASP A 389 -2.03 27.14 -9.89
CA ASP A 389 -2.03 26.26 -8.72
C ASP A 389 -0.69 26.26 -7.98
N LEU A 390 0.35 26.93 -8.51
CA LEU A 390 1.65 27.03 -7.85
C LEU A 390 1.56 27.76 -6.53
N THR A 391 2.38 27.33 -5.56
CA THR A 391 2.41 27.93 -4.22
C THR A 391 2.61 29.45 -4.27
N THR A 392 1.91 30.16 -3.42
CA THR A 392 2.08 31.61 -3.19
C THR A 392 2.46 31.91 -1.75
N ARG A 393 2.99 30.89 -1.05
CA ARG A 393 3.31 30.95 0.39
C ARG A 393 4.31 32.06 0.72
N THR A 394 5.36 32.16 -0.07
CA THR A 394 6.30 33.31 -0.06
C THR A 394 6.71 33.66 -1.50
N PRO A 395 7.18 34.90 -1.77
CA PRO A 395 7.69 35.26 -3.10
C PRO A 395 8.82 34.33 -3.58
N ALA A 396 9.72 33.92 -2.69
CA ALA A 396 10.82 33.01 -3.01
C ALA A 396 10.33 31.59 -3.34
N ALA A 397 9.38 31.06 -2.55
CA ALA A 397 8.75 29.77 -2.82
C ALA A 397 8.01 29.77 -4.17
N HIS A 398 7.28 30.83 -4.47
CA HIS A 398 6.60 31.00 -5.76
C HIS A 398 7.61 31.02 -6.92
N ALA A 399 8.66 31.81 -6.82
CA ALA A 399 9.68 31.90 -7.86
C ALA A 399 10.36 30.55 -8.13
N ALA A 400 10.68 29.80 -7.07
CA ALA A 400 11.25 28.44 -7.18
C ALA A 400 10.27 27.47 -7.86
N ALA A 401 9.00 27.49 -7.44
CA ALA A 401 7.95 26.68 -8.05
C ALA A 401 7.74 26.99 -9.54
N VAL A 402 7.71 28.28 -9.90
CA VAL A 402 7.61 28.74 -11.30
C VAL A 402 8.80 28.29 -12.13
N LYS A 403 10.02 28.36 -11.58
CA LYS A 403 11.22 27.90 -12.28
C LYS A 403 11.12 26.42 -12.62
N LEU A 404 10.83 25.55 -11.65
CA LEU A 404 10.68 24.11 -11.85
C LEU A 404 9.52 23.79 -12.79
N PHE A 405 8.39 24.48 -12.65
CA PHE A 405 7.24 24.28 -13.51
C PHE A 405 7.54 24.61 -14.98
N ASN A 406 8.35 25.65 -15.24
CA ASN A 406 8.80 26.00 -16.60
C ASN A 406 9.81 25.01 -17.16
N GLU A 407 10.66 24.44 -16.28
CA GLU A 407 11.68 23.44 -16.66
C GLU A 407 11.04 22.10 -17.05
N TYR A 408 10.18 21.57 -16.19
CA TYR A 408 9.59 20.24 -16.37
C TYR A 408 8.26 20.30 -17.14
N GLY A 409 7.34 21.15 -16.74
CA GLY A 409 6.03 21.31 -17.34
C GLY A 409 5.07 20.16 -17.02
N THR A 410 3.82 20.38 -17.34
CA THR A 410 2.76 19.37 -17.41
C THR A 410 1.62 19.93 -18.25
N ASN A 411 1.06 19.13 -19.15
CA ASN A 411 -0.13 19.48 -19.93
C ASN A 411 -1.30 18.56 -19.57
N ASP A 412 -0.97 17.33 -19.18
CA ASP A 412 -1.94 16.28 -18.88
C ASP A 412 -1.47 15.44 -17.68
N PRO A 413 -2.37 14.93 -16.83
CA PRO A 413 -2.04 13.97 -15.77
C PRO A 413 -1.36 12.70 -16.27
N PHE A 414 -1.51 12.39 -17.57
CA PHE A 414 -0.94 11.26 -18.27
C PHE A 414 0.09 11.68 -19.32
N ASP A 415 0.76 12.84 -19.14
CA ASP A 415 1.94 13.15 -19.95
C ASP A 415 2.97 12.03 -19.79
N PRO A 416 3.42 11.37 -20.89
CA PRO A 416 4.34 10.24 -20.79
C PRO A 416 5.68 10.67 -20.19
N PRO A 417 6.34 9.79 -19.42
CA PRO A 417 7.70 10.00 -18.95
C PRO A 417 8.64 10.30 -20.13
N ASN A 418 9.57 11.25 -19.93
CA ASN A 418 10.41 11.73 -21.02
C ASN A 418 11.78 12.23 -20.54
N LEU A 419 12.67 12.60 -21.46
CA LEU A 419 14.03 13.05 -21.19
C LEU A 419 14.10 14.50 -20.68
N LYS A 420 13.11 15.32 -20.96
CA LYS A 420 13.00 16.68 -20.40
C LYS A 420 12.61 16.60 -18.94
N GLY A 421 11.76 15.67 -18.59
CA GLY A 421 11.05 15.53 -17.33
C GLY A 421 9.63 16.08 -17.42
N THR A 422 8.78 15.59 -16.52
CA THR A 422 7.36 15.98 -16.41
C THR A 422 6.94 16.09 -14.95
N ILE A 423 5.91 16.89 -14.69
CA ILE A 423 5.24 16.95 -13.39
C ILE A 423 4.03 16.02 -13.44
N VAL A 424 4.06 14.97 -12.64
CA VAL A 424 2.98 13.98 -12.51
C VAL A 424 2.03 14.39 -11.39
N PHE A 425 0.71 14.41 -11.67
CA PHE A 425 -0.30 14.77 -10.68
C PHE A 425 -1.65 14.04 -10.93
N PRO A 426 -2.27 13.40 -9.88
CA PRO A 426 -1.67 13.10 -8.59
C PRO A 426 -0.30 12.45 -8.76
N GLY A 427 0.56 12.57 -7.75
CA GLY A 427 1.92 12.06 -7.82
C GLY A 427 2.01 10.52 -7.83
N VAL A 428 3.20 10.00 -7.75
CA VAL A 428 3.46 8.55 -7.86
C VAL A 428 2.99 7.78 -6.62
N ASP A 429 3.09 8.37 -5.42
CA ASP A 429 2.42 7.78 -4.24
C ASP A 429 0.90 7.63 -4.47
N GLY A 430 0.33 8.42 -5.38
CA GLY A 430 -1.05 8.33 -5.80
C GLY A 430 -2.01 9.21 -5.02
N GLY A 431 -3.26 9.28 -5.50
CA GLY A 431 -4.37 9.89 -4.79
C GLY A 431 -4.88 8.98 -3.69
N GLY A 432 -5.28 7.76 -4.01
CA GLY A 432 -5.58 6.69 -3.05
C GLY A 432 -4.32 5.96 -2.60
N GLU A 433 -4.35 5.42 -1.38
CA GLU A 433 -3.21 4.81 -0.72
C GLU A 433 -3.52 3.42 -0.17
N TRP A 434 -2.46 2.67 0.16
CA TRP A 434 -2.51 1.28 0.62
C TRP A 434 -3.33 1.04 1.89
N GLY A 435 -3.55 2.06 2.71
CA GLY A 435 -4.38 1.94 3.90
C GLY A 435 -5.83 1.61 3.59
N GLY A 436 -6.26 1.83 2.36
CA GLY A 436 -7.58 1.53 1.87
C GLY A 436 -8.68 2.43 2.42
N PRO A 437 -9.88 2.38 1.83
CA PRO A 437 -11.02 3.13 2.31
C PRO A 437 -11.76 2.36 3.42
N ALA A 438 -12.51 3.10 4.25
CA ALA A 438 -13.48 2.50 5.17
C ALA A 438 -14.91 2.65 4.59
N PHE A 439 -15.73 1.62 4.69
CA PHE A 439 -17.11 1.62 4.18
C PHE A 439 -18.13 1.48 5.30
N ASP A 440 -19.11 2.35 5.31
CA ASP A 440 -20.25 2.29 6.23
C ASP A 440 -21.46 1.64 5.54
N PRO A 441 -21.79 0.39 5.86
CA PRO A 441 -22.89 -0.31 5.21
C PRO A 441 -24.29 0.28 5.53
N GLU A 442 -24.42 1.04 6.61
CA GLU A 442 -25.69 1.66 6.98
C GLU A 442 -26.04 2.87 6.09
N THR A 443 -25.02 3.64 5.73
CA THR A 443 -25.20 4.88 4.97
C THR A 443 -24.81 4.77 3.51
N GLY A 444 -24.01 3.75 3.14
CA GLY A 444 -23.41 3.62 1.80
C GLY A 444 -22.26 4.60 1.55
N LEU A 445 -21.69 5.17 2.62
CA LEU A 445 -20.56 6.08 2.53
C LEU A 445 -19.23 5.34 2.55
N LEU A 446 -18.37 5.69 1.60
CA LEU A 446 -16.97 5.27 1.51
C LEU A 446 -16.08 6.42 1.97
N TYR A 447 -15.24 6.21 2.97
CA TYR A 447 -14.32 7.21 3.51
C TYR A 447 -12.93 6.97 2.96
N VAL A 448 -12.37 7.98 2.29
CA VAL A 448 -11.07 7.90 1.61
C VAL A 448 -10.19 9.06 2.05
N ASN A 449 -9.03 8.76 2.61
CA ASN A 449 -7.95 9.73 2.74
C ASN A 449 -7.10 9.70 1.48
N ALA A 450 -6.60 10.88 1.07
CA ALA A 450 -5.95 11.02 -0.21
C ALA A 450 -4.79 12.00 -0.19
N ASN A 451 -3.79 11.73 -1.02
CA ASN A 451 -2.68 12.62 -1.31
C ASN A 451 -3.00 13.52 -2.52
N GLU A 452 -2.72 14.79 -2.36
CA GLU A 452 -2.79 15.79 -3.44
C GLU A 452 -1.39 16.41 -3.65
N MET A 453 -0.39 15.53 -3.82
CA MET A 453 1.01 15.88 -4.02
C MET A 453 1.39 15.75 -5.49
N ALA A 454 2.15 16.71 -6.01
CA ALA A 454 2.75 16.60 -7.34
C ALA A 454 4.16 16.02 -7.22
N TRP A 455 4.60 15.29 -8.24
CA TRP A 455 5.93 14.69 -8.31
C TRP A 455 6.64 15.10 -9.60
N LEU A 456 7.96 15.18 -9.52
CA LEU A 456 8.84 15.35 -10.66
C LEU A 456 9.35 13.99 -11.11
N LEU A 457 9.19 13.68 -12.39
CA LEU A 457 9.67 12.45 -13.01
C LEU A 457 10.52 12.81 -14.23
N LYS A 458 11.75 12.31 -14.30
CA LYS A 458 12.63 12.49 -15.45
C LYS A 458 13.39 11.21 -15.75
N LEU A 459 13.35 10.81 -16.99
CA LEU A 459 14.16 9.70 -17.49
C LEU A 459 15.44 10.20 -18.14
N VAL A 460 16.47 9.36 -18.14
CA VAL A 460 17.69 9.53 -18.93
C VAL A 460 18.05 8.21 -19.60
N PRO A 461 18.72 8.24 -20.74
CA PRO A 461 19.23 7.01 -21.33
C PRO A 461 20.14 6.29 -20.34
N ARG A 462 20.04 4.96 -20.31
CA ARG A 462 21.10 4.12 -19.75
C ARG A 462 22.28 4.27 -20.70
N SER A 463 23.35 4.82 -20.18
CA SER A 463 24.59 4.97 -20.97
C SER A 463 25.50 3.78 -20.73
N ASP A 464 26.31 3.44 -21.72
CA ASP A 464 27.46 2.51 -21.61
C ASP A 464 28.50 3.01 -20.61
N LYS A 465 28.25 4.15 -19.98
CA LYS A 465 29.08 4.77 -18.98
C LYS A 465 28.95 4.02 -17.66
N SER A 466 30.02 3.97 -16.99
CA SER A 466 30.31 3.39 -15.68
C SER A 466 29.12 3.09 -14.76
N LEU A 467 29.25 2.09 -13.92
CA LEU A 467 28.27 1.72 -12.88
C LEU A 467 27.92 2.92 -11.97
N TYR A 468 28.87 3.83 -11.72
CA TYR A 468 28.62 5.06 -10.99
C TYR A 468 27.67 6.00 -11.74
N ALA A 469 27.95 6.25 -13.01
CA ALA A 469 27.09 7.12 -13.84
C ALA A 469 25.69 6.54 -14.02
N ALA A 470 25.58 5.23 -14.07
CA ALA A 470 24.30 4.55 -14.20
C ALA A 470 23.44 4.60 -12.93
N ASN A 471 24.04 4.54 -11.74
CA ASN A 471 23.31 4.30 -10.50
C ASN A 471 23.42 5.42 -9.45
N CYS A 472 24.44 6.25 -9.51
CA CYS A 472 24.78 7.20 -8.44
C CYS A 472 24.80 8.66 -8.90
N ALA A 473 25.16 8.92 -10.16
CA ALA A 473 25.40 10.27 -10.67
C ALA A 473 24.11 11.13 -10.70
N SER A 474 22.94 10.53 -10.84
CA SER A 474 21.66 11.25 -10.81
C SER A 474 21.44 12.03 -9.51
N CYS A 475 21.91 11.47 -8.37
CA CYS A 475 21.81 12.10 -7.07
C CYS A 475 23.11 12.85 -6.69
N HIS A 476 24.25 12.20 -6.91
CA HIS A 476 25.55 12.70 -6.43
C HIS A 476 26.33 13.54 -7.46
N GLY A 477 25.74 13.78 -8.65
CA GLY A 477 26.36 14.52 -9.77
C GLY A 477 27.37 13.69 -10.55
N ASP A 478 27.49 13.92 -11.86
CA ASP A 478 28.43 13.20 -12.75
C ASP A 478 29.89 13.37 -12.29
N ASN A 479 30.20 14.50 -11.65
CA ASN A 479 31.53 14.84 -11.14
C ASN A 479 31.71 14.51 -9.65
N ARG A 480 30.77 13.79 -9.03
CA ARG A 480 30.76 13.43 -7.59
C ARG A 480 30.71 14.63 -6.63
N ARG A 481 30.36 15.83 -7.09
CA ARG A 481 30.34 17.06 -6.25
C ARG A 481 29.02 17.23 -5.49
N GLY A 482 28.12 16.27 -5.60
CA GLY A 482 26.81 16.33 -4.95
C GLY A 482 25.80 17.17 -5.73
N SER A 483 24.60 17.23 -5.19
CA SER A 483 23.47 18.00 -5.68
C SER A 483 22.64 18.50 -4.49
N ALA A 484 21.51 19.16 -4.76
CA ALA A 484 20.55 19.50 -3.71
C ALA A 484 19.95 18.25 -3.02
N MET A 485 20.04 17.07 -3.66
CA MET A 485 19.45 15.82 -3.17
C MET A 485 20.44 14.94 -2.40
N ALA A 486 21.75 15.01 -2.72
CA ALA A 486 22.73 14.09 -2.16
C ALA A 486 24.09 14.78 -1.94
N PRO A 487 24.84 14.38 -0.91
CA PRO A 487 26.12 14.98 -0.57
C PRO A 487 27.19 14.70 -1.63
N ALA A 488 28.26 15.53 -1.64
CA ALA A 488 29.44 15.28 -2.43
C ALA A 488 30.13 13.98 -2.03
N LEU A 489 30.55 13.19 -3.03
CA LEU A 489 31.31 11.96 -2.89
C LEU A 489 32.78 12.09 -3.30
N VAL A 490 33.19 13.31 -3.72
CA VAL A 490 34.62 13.65 -3.84
C VAL A 490 35.21 13.50 -2.45
N ASP A 491 36.34 12.80 -2.34
CA ASP A 491 37.04 12.55 -1.07
C ASP A 491 36.20 11.77 0.00
N VAL A 492 35.20 11.02 -0.41
CA VAL A 492 34.40 10.20 0.52
C VAL A 492 35.26 9.21 1.30
N GLY A 493 36.37 8.73 0.71
CA GLY A 493 37.34 7.85 1.36
C GLY A 493 38.07 8.47 2.56
N GLN A 494 38.09 9.82 2.68
CA GLN A 494 38.59 10.48 3.88
C GLN A 494 37.61 10.49 5.04
N ARG A 495 36.35 10.27 4.76
CA ARG A 495 35.21 10.32 5.72
C ARG A 495 34.62 8.97 6.08
N ARG A 496 34.85 7.95 5.24
CA ARG A 496 34.28 6.61 5.37
C ARG A 496 35.27 5.55 4.92
N SER A 497 35.30 4.41 5.63
CA SER A 497 36.09 3.26 5.18
C SER A 497 35.46 2.61 3.95
N ARG A 498 36.24 1.77 3.25
CA ARG A 498 35.75 0.97 2.13
C ARG A 498 34.52 0.15 2.49
N GLU A 499 34.55 -0.52 3.64
CA GLU A 499 33.49 -1.37 4.13
C GLU A 499 32.23 -0.57 4.41
N GLN A 500 32.36 0.61 5.02
CA GLN A 500 31.25 1.54 5.27
C GLN A 500 30.62 2.03 3.97
N ILE A 501 31.42 2.36 2.95
CA ILE A 501 30.91 2.77 1.64
C ILE A 501 30.15 1.62 0.99
N MET A 502 30.72 0.40 0.97
CA MET A 502 30.06 -0.79 0.43
C MET A 502 28.76 -1.11 1.16
N GLN A 503 28.74 -0.96 2.48
CA GLN A 503 27.55 -1.16 3.30
C GLN A 503 26.48 -0.12 2.95
N ILE A 504 26.83 1.16 2.88
CA ILE A 504 25.90 2.22 2.51
C ILE A 504 25.32 2.00 1.10
N ILE A 505 26.13 1.56 0.13
CA ILE A 505 25.62 1.24 -1.21
C ILE A 505 24.64 0.06 -1.15
N ARG A 506 24.94 -0.99 -0.36
CA ARG A 506 24.04 -2.16 -0.25
C ARG A 506 22.74 -1.85 0.46
N GLU A 507 22.79 -1.10 1.53
CA GLU A 507 21.69 -0.96 2.49
C GLU A 507 20.95 0.37 2.36
N GLY A 508 21.54 1.33 1.66
CA GLY A 508 21.05 2.70 1.61
C GLY A 508 21.32 3.45 2.92
N THR A 509 21.05 4.75 2.92
CA THR A 509 21.10 5.59 4.14
C THR A 509 20.31 6.86 3.93
N GLY A 510 19.48 7.24 4.88
CA GLY A 510 18.63 8.42 4.77
C GLY A 510 17.75 8.38 3.51
N ARG A 511 17.99 9.32 2.56
CA ARG A 511 17.30 9.35 1.25
C ARG A 511 17.92 8.43 0.19
N MET A 512 19.11 7.91 0.43
CA MET A 512 19.78 7.02 -0.52
C MET A 512 19.13 5.65 -0.51
N PRO A 513 18.62 5.16 -1.65
CA PRO A 513 18.05 3.82 -1.73
C PRO A 513 19.11 2.74 -1.53
N ALA A 514 18.68 1.56 -1.12
CA ALA A 514 19.51 0.37 -1.05
C ALA A 514 19.72 -0.20 -2.46
N PHE A 515 20.96 -0.43 -2.85
CA PHE A 515 21.33 -1.01 -4.14
C PHE A 515 21.72 -2.48 -4.06
N GLY A 516 21.72 -3.09 -2.86
CA GLY A 516 22.17 -4.47 -2.65
C GLY A 516 21.38 -5.54 -3.40
N SER A 517 20.12 -5.26 -3.73
CA SER A 517 19.29 -6.13 -4.57
C SER A 517 19.41 -5.84 -6.08
N ALA A 518 19.84 -4.63 -6.45
CA ALA A 518 19.96 -4.18 -7.83
C ALA A 518 21.38 -4.34 -8.40
N LEU A 519 22.39 -4.42 -7.54
CA LEU A 519 23.79 -4.52 -7.92
C LEU A 519 24.43 -5.77 -7.33
N GLU A 520 25.07 -6.57 -8.17
CA GLU A 520 25.90 -7.69 -7.73
C GLU A 520 27.10 -7.22 -6.90
N GLY A 521 27.64 -8.08 -6.04
CA GLY A 521 28.75 -7.73 -5.14
C GLY A 521 29.98 -7.17 -5.86
N LYS A 522 30.26 -7.63 -7.11
CA LYS A 522 31.31 -7.08 -7.96
C LYS A 522 31.02 -5.64 -8.39
N ALA A 523 29.77 -5.32 -8.77
CA ALA A 523 29.37 -3.98 -9.17
C ALA A 523 29.51 -2.97 -8.01
N ILE A 524 29.12 -3.36 -6.80
CA ILE A 524 29.31 -2.55 -5.59
C ILE A 524 30.79 -2.32 -5.31
N THR A 525 31.62 -3.35 -5.50
CA THR A 525 33.08 -3.23 -5.36
C THR A 525 33.65 -2.25 -6.38
N ASP A 526 33.24 -2.32 -7.64
CA ASP A 526 33.72 -1.45 -8.72
C ASP A 526 33.31 0.01 -8.49
N ILE A 527 32.06 0.27 -8.08
CA ILE A 527 31.61 1.62 -7.67
C ILE A 527 32.44 2.14 -6.49
N THR A 528 32.66 1.30 -5.47
CA THR A 528 33.45 1.69 -4.29
C THR A 528 34.89 2.02 -4.69
N ASN A 529 35.52 1.24 -5.57
CA ASN A 529 36.83 1.54 -6.12
C ASN A 529 36.86 2.91 -6.82
N TYR A 530 35.89 3.18 -7.67
CA TYR A 530 35.76 4.48 -8.33
C TYR A 530 35.62 5.63 -7.35
N LEU A 531 34.81 5.47 -6.31
CA LEU A 531 34.63 6.50 -5.28
C LEU A 531 35.92 6.79 -4.51
N LEU A 532 36.74 5.76 -4.26
CA LEU A 532 37.99 5.88 -3.52
C LEU A 532 39.16 6.37 -4.37
N THR A 533 39.24 5.96 -5.63
CA THR A 533 40.38 6.21 -6.49
C THR A 533 40.18 7.25 -7.58
N GLY A 534 38.92 7.56 -7.91
CA GLY A 534 38.57 8.39 -9.05
C GLY A 534 38.71 7.68 -10.40
N HIS A 535 39.20 6.43 -10.43
CA HIS A 535 39.37 5.65 -11.66
C HIS A 535 38.19 4.68 -11.82
N ASP A 536 37.43 4.86 -12.90
CA ASP A 536 36.25 4.06 -13.20
C ASP A 536 36.59 2.87 -14.09
N SER A 537 36.73 1.68 -13.48
CA SER A 537 36.99 0.43 -14.17
C SER A 537 35.72 -0.26 -14.71
N SER A 538 34.55 0.31 -14.46
CA SER A 538 33.25 -0.26 -14.81
C SER A 538 32.64 0.31 -16.09
N ALA A 539 33.35 1.15 -16.82
CA ALA A 539 32.92 1.67 -18.12
C ALA A 539 32.80 0.52 -19.14
N GLY A 540 31.59 0.26 -19.64
CA GLY A 540 31.34 -0.79 -20.63
C GLY A 540 30.30 -1.87 -20.23
N ALA A 541 29.56 -1.69 -19.15
CA ALA A 541 28.35 -2.51 -18.92
C ALA A 541 27.29 -2.09 -19.95
N GLY A 542 27.14 -2.90 -21.01
CA GLY A 542 26.24 -2.65 -22.14
C GLY A 542 24.77 -2.45 -21.78
N PRO A 543 23.90 -2.30 -22.79
CA PRO A 543 22.49 -2.02 -22.61
C PRO A 543 21.83 -3.07 -21.70
N ASP A 544 20.82 -2.62 -20.95
CA ASP A 544 20.03 -3.50 -20.10
C ASP A 544 19.55 -4.74 -20.87
N LYS A 545 19.94 -5.93 -20.41
CA LYS A 545 19.56 -7.21 -21.01
C LYS A 545 18.04 -7.44 -21.09
N PHE A 546 17.26 -6.59 -20.45
CA PHE A 546 15.80 -6.65 -20.45
C PHE A 546 15.14 -5.68 -21.45
N GLY A 547 15.92 -4.97 -22.26
CA GLY A 547 15.38 -4.06 -23.29
C GLY A 547 14.83 -2.75 -22.76
N VAL A 548 15.24 -2.31 -21.54
CA VAL A 548 14.87 -1.01 -20.96
C VAL A 548 16.03 -0.03 -21.10
N PRO A 549 16.05 0.82 -22.15
CA PRO A 549 17.18 1.70 -22.43
C PRO A 549 17.21 2.98 -21.58
N TYR A 550 16.23 3.17 -20.70
CA TYR A 550 16.10 4.35 -19.84
C TYR A 550 16.13 4.00 -18.37
N ARG A 551 16.45 4.97 -17.53
CA ARG A 551 16.34 4.91 -16.05
C ARG A 551 15.84 6.22 -15.50
N ASN A 552 15.31 6.20 -14.29
CA ASN A 552 14.96 7.41 -13.57
C ASN A 552 16.21 8.21 -13.25
N ALA A 553 16.25 9.47 -13.68
CA ALA A 553 17.26 10.44 -13.26
C ALA A 553 16.75 11.26 -12.08
N TYR A 554 15.44 11.50 -12.04
CA TYR A 554 14.77 12.24 -11.00
C TYR A 554 13.40 11.61 -10.74
N PHE A 555 13.10 11.43 -9.47
CA PHE A 555 11.88 10.83 -8.99
C PHE A 555 11.66 11.31 -7.55
N ASP A 556 10.96 12.43 -7.38
CA ASP A 556 10.77 13.06 -6.07
C ASP A 556 9.54 13.98 -6.07
N ILE A 557 9.06 14.32 -4.88
CA ILE A 557 7.96 15.25 -4.70
C ILE A 557 8.33 16.63 -5.26
N PHE A 558 7.40 17.30 -5.94
CA PHE A 558 7.53 18.66 -6.43
C PHE A 558 7.48 19.64 -5.27
N LEU A 559 8.66 20.02 -4.75
CA LEU A 559 8.82 20.88 -3.59
C LEU A 559 9.35 22.27 -3.98
N ASP A 560 9.01 23.28 -3.15
CA ASP A 560 9.60 24.61 -3.23
C ASP A 560 11.00 24.65 -2.57
N ASN A 561 11.64 25.81 -2.56
CA ASN A 561 12.97 25.99 -1.99
C ASN A 561 13.05 25.85 -0.46
N GLU A 562 11.92 25.75 0.23
CA GLU A 562 11.85 25.54 1.67
C GLU A 562 11.44 24.10 2.03
N GLY A 563 11.27 23.22 1.02
CA GLY A 563 10.93 21.81 1.18
C GLY A 563 9.44 21.54 1.44
N TYR A 564 8.56 22.48 1.11
CA TYR A 564 7.12 22.26 1.11
C TYR A 564 6.59 22.03 -0.31
N PRO A 565 5.41 21.41 -0.47
CA PRO A 565 4.84 21.19 -1.80
C PRO A 565 4.75 22.49 -2.59
N ALA A 566 5.27 22.48 -3.82
CA ALA A 566 5.37 23.65 -4.69
C ALA A 566 4.02 24.09 -5.28
N ILE A 567 2.92 23.46 -4.86
CA ILE A 567 1.54 23.79 -5.25
C ILE A 567 0.75 24.32 -4.05
N LYS A 568 -0.37 24.99 -4.33
CA LYS A 568 -1.30 25.44 -3.29
C LYS A 568 -1.95 24.26 -2.57
N PRO A 569 -2.20 24.35 -1.26
CA PRO A 569 -2.96 23.35 -0.52
C PRO A 569 -4.42 23.25 -1.04
N PRO A 570 -5.18 22.18 -0.66
CA PRO A 570 -4.78 21.14 0.28
C PRO A 570 -3.80 20.14 -0.34
N TRP A 571 -2.85 19.63 0.48
CA TRP A 571 -1.88 18.61 0.08
C TRP A 571 -2.27 17.21 0.51
N GLY A 572 -3.22 17.10 1.41
CA GLY A 572 -3.88 15.88 1.83
C GLY A 572 -5.33 16.16 2.17
N THR A 573 -6.21 15.21 1.90
CA THR A 573 -7.65 15.34 2.10
C THR A 573 -8.25 14.08 2.69
N LEU A 574 -9.42 14.22 3.34
CA LEU A 574 -10.29 13.13 3.77
C LEU A 574 -11.68 13.41 3.20
N SER A 575 -12.26 12.43 2.54
CA SER A 575 -13.54 12.53 1.82
C SER A 575 -14.50 11.45 2.26
N ALA A 576 -15.80 11.76 2.30
CA ALA A 576 -16.88 10.78 2.33
C ALA A 576 -17.59 10.77 0.97
N ILE A 577 -17.63 9.62 0.34
CA ILE A 577 -18.18 9.41 -0.99
C ILE A 577 -19.43 8.53 -0.85
N ASP A 578 -20.56 9.04 -1.30
CA ASP A 578 -21.82 8.31 -1.33
C ASP A 578 -21.86 7.41 -2.57
N LEU A 579 -21.68 6.11 -2.37
CA LEU A 579 -21.68 5.12 -3.46
C LEU A 579 -23.09 4.87 -4.03
N ASN A 580 -24.15 5.20 -3.29
CA ASN A 580 -25.51 5.09 -3.79
C ASN A 580 -25.84 6.23 -4.76
N ALA A 581 -25.43 7.45 -4.40
CA ALA A 581 -25.69 8.64 -5.20
C ALA A 581 -24.55 8.92 -6.23
N GLY A 582 -23.39 8.31 -6.09
CA GLY A 582 -22.23 8.60 -6.92
C GLY A 582 -21.69 10.02 -6.71
N THR A 583 -21.67 10.54 -5.48
CA THR A 583 -21.28 11.93 -5.18
C THR A 583 -20.38 12.02 -3.95
N ILE A 584 -19.60 13.09 -3.85
CA ILE A 584 -18.85 13.41 -2.63
C ILE A 584 -19.76 14.16 -1.67
N ARG A 585 -20.01 13.61 -0.48
CA ARG A 585 -20.86 14.23 0.56
C ARG A 585 -20.13 15.33 1.31
N TRP A 586 -18.87 15.11 1.64
CA TRP A 586 -17.99 16.11 2.21
C TRP A 586 -16.52 15.77 1.88
N LYS A 587 -15.69 16.79 1.82
CA LYS A 587 -14.24 16.70 1.65
C LYS A 587 -13.58 17.78 2.49
N ILE A 588 -12.58 17.42 3.29
CA ILE A 588 -11.85 18.32 4.18
C ILE A 588 -10.33 18.17 3.99
N PRO A 589 -9.53 19.22 4.23
CA PRO A 589 -8.08 19.09 4.38
C PRO A 589 -7.75 18.14 5.52
N PHE A 590 -6.75 17.26 5.32
CA PHE A 590 -6.37 16.24 6.28
C PHE A 590 -4.87 16.28 6.58
N GLY A 591 -4.54 16.46 7.87
CA GLY A 591 -3.17 16.63 8.34
C GLY A 591 -2.73 18.09 8.40
N VAL A 592 -1.60 18.31 9.05
CA VAL A 592 -1.03 19.63 9.30
C VAL A 592 0.49 19.57 9.23
N TYR A 593 1.11 20.55 8.59
CA TYR A 593 2.54 20.82 8.79
C TYR A 593 2.71 21.68 10.05
N PRO A 594 3.29 21.16 11.16
CA PRO A 594 3.31 21.88 12.44
C PRO A 594 3.98 23.26 12.37
N LYS A 595 5.06 23.39 11.60
CA LYS A 595 5.76 24.66 11.40
C LYS A 595 4.91 25.68 10.67
N LEU A 596 4.17 25.29 9.63
CA LEU A 596 3.27 26.16 8.89
C LEU A 596 2.06 26.55 9.73
N ALA A 597 1.53 25.63 10.53
CA ALA A 597 0.43 25.90 11.44
C ALA A 597 0.79 26.95 12.51
N ALA A 598 2.02 26.91 13.03
CA ALA A 598 2.55 27.92 13.94
C ALA A 598 2.65 29.31 13.28
N GLN A 599 2.78 29.37 11.96
CA GLN A 599 2.77 30.59 11.14
C GLN A 599 1.36 31.02 10.70
N GLY A 600 0.30 30.34 11.17
CA GLY A 600 -1.08 30.63 10.83
C GLY A 600 -1.67 29.83 9.66
N LEU A 601 -0.89 29.03 8.94
CA LEU A 601 -1.35 28.18 7.81
C LEU A 601 -1.80 26.81 8.31
N ARG A 602 -3.03 26.69 8.80
CA ARG A 602 -3.53 25.51 9.53
C ARG A 602 -4.25 24.47 8.68
N ASN A 603 -4.77 24.83 7.52
CA ASN A 603 -5.60 23.96 6.67
C ASN A 603 -4.85 23.50 5.42
N THR A 604 -3.58 23.13 5.59
CA THR A 604 -2.74 22.73 4.47
C THR A 604 -3.01 21.30 4.00
N GLY A 605 -3.48 20.44 4.89
CA GLY A 605 -3.33 19.00 4.67
C GLY A 605 -1.85 18.60 4.67
N THR A 606 -1.58 17.32 4.62
CA THR A 606 -0.23 16.75 4.46
C THR A 606 -0.35 15.39 3.79
N ASP A 607 0.77 14.87 3.28
CA ASP A 607 0.86 13.49 2.84
C ASP A 607 0.40 12.53 3.96
N ASN A 608 -0.33 11.50 3.55
CA ASN A 608 -0.98 10.55 4.44
C ASN A 608 -1.09 9.18 3.77
N TYR A 609 -1.00 8.09 4.55
CA TYR A 609 -0.80 6.76 3.98
C TYR A 609 -1.70 5.66 4.54
N GLY A 610 -1.89 5.57 5.85
CA GLY A 610 -2.77 4.60 6.48
C GLY A 610 -4.25 4.83 6.17
N GLY A 611 -5.09 3.88 6.54
CA GLY A 611 -6.54 3.96 6.38
C GLY A 611 -7.27 4.37 7.65
N ALA A 612 -8.57 4.60 7.50
CA ALA A 612 -9.50 4.83 8.59
C ALA A 612 -10.18 3.54 9.04
N ILE A 613 -10.79 3.58 10.23
CA ILE A 613 -11.86 2.65 10.63
C ILE A 613 -13.12 3.46 10.92
N VAL A 614 -14.29 2.89 10.58
CA VAL A 614 -15.58 3.51 10.81
C VAL A 614 -16.43 2.70 11.77
N THR A 615 -17.11 3.37 12.69
CA THR A 615 -17.96 2.71 13.68
C THR A 615 -19.45 2.92 13.35
N GLN A 616 -20.28 1.96 13.74
CA GLN A 616 -21.74 2.07 13.66
C GLN A 616 -22.22 3.37 14.30
N ASN A 617 -21.71 3.70 15.49
CA ASN A 617 -22.18 4.81 16.31
C ASN A 617 -21.66 6.20 15.92
N GLY A 618 -21.14 6.38 14.72
CA GLY A 618 -20.94 7.73 14.17
C GLY A 618 -19.52 8.24 14.17
N LEU A 619 -18.50 7.44 14.47
CA LEU A 619 -17.10 7.84 14.51
C LEU A 619 -16.30 7.30 13.33
N LEU A 620 -15.31 8.07 12.91
CA LEU A 620 -14.26 7.70 11.97
C LEU A 620 -12.92 7.96 12.65
N PHE A 621 -12.16 6.89 12.95
CA PHE A 621 -10.82 6.99 13.54
C PHE A 621 -9.75 6.86 12.46
N ILE A 622 -8.75 7.75 12.50
CA ILE A 622 -7.64 7.74 11.54
C ILE A 622 -6.39 8.43 12.12
N GLY A 623 -5.21 7.82 11.91
CA GLY A 623 -3.91 8.44 12.09
C GLY A 623 -3.39 8.98 10.76
N ALA A 624 -2.73 8.14 10.00
CA ALA A 624 -2.31 8.28 8.59
C ALA A 624 -1.34 9.44 8.27
N THR A 625 -1.39 10.56 9.00
CA THR A 625 -0.64 11.78 8.65
C THR A 625 0.83 11.71 9.05
N THR A 626 1.72 12.16 8.16
CA THR A 626 3.17 11.96 8.27
C THR A 626 3.85 12.88 9.30
N TYR A 627 3.47 14.16 9.38
CA TYR A 627 4.27 15.15 10.12
C TYR A 627 3.69 15.60 11.45
N ASP A 628 2.39 15.46 11.65
CA ASP A 628 1.74 16.01 12.84
C ASP A 628 1.58 15.02 14.01
N ASN A 629 1.91 13.75 13.79
CA ASN A 629 1.87 12.67 14.80
C ASN A 629 0.55 12.69 15.58
N THR A 630 -0.58 12.75 14.90
CA THR A 630 -1.87 12.95 15.57
C THR A 630 -2.87 11.87 15.16
N PHE A 631 -3.42 11.17 16.15
CA PHE A 631 -4.57 10.29 15.98
C PHE A 631 -5.85 11.08 16.17
N ARG A 632 -6.87 10.84 15.33
CA ARG A 632 -8.09 11.64 15.27
C ARG A 632 -9.33 10.79 15.23
N ALA A 633 -10.42 11.32 15.82
CA ALA A 633 -11.77 10.84 15.62
C ALA A 633 -12.64 11.95 15.03
N PHE A 634 -13.27 11.65 13.90
CA PHE A 634 -14.18 12.54 13.21
C PHE A 634 -15.63 12.06 13.35
N ASP A 635 -16.58 12.97 13.26
CA ASP A 635 -17.97 12.66 13.01
C ASP A 635 -18.11 12.14 11.57
N LYS A 636 -18.56 10.90 11.40
CA LYS A 636 -18.61 10.23 10.09
C LYS A 636 -19.57 10.92 9.10
N LYS A 637 -20.60 11.61 9.58
CA LYS A 637 -21.61 12.29 8.73
C LYS A 637 -21.13 13.64 8.19
N THR A 638 -20.33 14.35 8.98
CA THR A 638 -19.99 15.77 8.69
C THR A 638 -18.50 16.02 8.44
N GLY A 639 -17.61 15.08 8.75
CA GLY A 639 -16.16 15.28 8.73
C GLY A 639 -15.65 16.21 9.84
N ARG A 640 -16.49 16.58 10.82
CA ARG A 640 -16.08 17.44 11.94
C ARG A 640 -15.18 16.68 12.91
N LEU A 641 -14.02 17.25 13.23
CA LEU A 641 -13.11 16.71 14.25
C LEU A 641 -13.78 16.74 15.63
N LEU A 642 -13.85 15.60 16.29
CA LEU A 642 -14.44 15.44 17.63
C LEU A 642 -13.39 15.27 18.73
N TRP A 643 -12.28 14.57 18.41
CA TRP A 643 -11.22 14.25 19.34
C TRP A 643 -9.89 14.05 18.62
N SER A 644 -8.80 14.32 19.32
CA SER A 644 -7.45 14.00 18.84
C SER A 644 -6.48 13.75 19.99
N ALA A 645 -5.48 12.91 19.74
CA ALA A 645 -4.38 12.64 20.64
C ALA A 645 -3.04 12.68 19.91
N LYS A 646 -2.00 13.13 20.59
CA LYS A 646 -0.62 13.05 20.09
C LYS A 646 -0.09 11.63 20.22
N LEU A 647 0.65 11.22 19.18
CA LEU A 647 1.34 9.94 19.12
C LEU A 647 2.85 10.13 19.25
N PRO A 648 3.61 9.11 19.71
CA PRO A 648 5.08 9.19 19.85
C PRO A 648 5.80 9.31 18.50
N ALA A 649 5.22 8.79 17.43
CA ALA A 649 5.62 8.95 16.04
C ALA A 649 4.39 8.96 15.14
N ALA A 650 4.54 9.20 13.82
CA ALA A 650 3.41 9.18 12.90
C ALA A 650 2.71 7.82 12.88
N GLY A 651 1.37 7.85 12.99
CA GLY A 651 0.51 6.68 12.94
C GLY A 651 0.12 6.36 11.50
N ASN A 652 1.09 5.99 10.66
CA ASN A 652 0.86 5.65 9.26
C ASN A 652 0.14 4.31 9.07
N ALA A 653 -0.12 3.56 10.12
CA ALA A 653 -0.87 2.31 10.10
C ALA A 653 -2.38 2.55 10.14
N THR A 654 -3.15 1.63 9.57
CA THR A 654 -4.60 1.56 9.82
C THR A 654 -4.85 1.10 11.24
N PRO A 655 -5.70 1.77 12.04
CA PRO A 655 -6.01 1.35 13.40
C PRO A 655 -6.87 0.09 13.44
N SER A 656 -6.93 -0.57 14.59
CA SER A 656 -7.85 -1.66 14.89
C SER A 656 -8.71 -1.33 16.12
N THR A 657 -9.90 -1.93 16.21
CA THR A 657 -10.77 -1.79 17.39
C THR A 657 -11.34 -3.13 17.79
N TYR A 658 -11.42 -3.37 19.09
CA TYR A 658 -11.84 -4.64 19.67
C TYR A 658 -12.41 -4.43 21.07
N MET A 659 -12.98 -5.47 21.65
CA MET A 659 -13.50 -5.46 23.04
C MET A 659 -12.90 -6.60 23.85
N VAL A 660 -12.39 -6.30 25.04
CA VAL A 660 -11.91 -7.27 26.02
C VAL A 660 -12.52 -6.89 27.37
N ASP A 661 -13.06 -7.85 28.09
CA ASP A 661 -13.67 -7.69 29.43
C ASP A 661 -14.69 -6.53 29.50
N GLY A 662 -15.47 -6.35 28.42
CA GLY A 662 -16.48 -5.29 28.33
C GLY A 662 -15.93 -3.88 28.07
N VAL A 663 -14.63 -3.72 27.83
CA VAL A 663 -13.99 -2.46 27.48
C VAL A 663 -13.61 -2.45 26.00
N GLN A 664 -14.08 -1.41 25.28
CA GLN A 664 -13.69 -1.18 23.89
C GLN A 664 -12.36 -0.43 23.80
N TYR A 665 -11.43 -0.98 23.03
CA TYR A 665 -10.13 -0.38 22.72
C TYR A 665 -10.07 0.05 21.25
N VAL A 666 -9.31 1.12 20.99
CA VAL A 666 -8.85 1.50 19.65
C VAL A 666 -7.33 1.58 19.70
N VAL A 667 -6.65 0.76 18.89
CA VAL A 667 -5.18 0.67 18.90
C VAL A 667 -4.61 1.10 17.56
N ILE A 668 -3.45 1.76 17.58
CA ILE A 668 -2.71 2.17 16.39
C ILE A 668 -1.21 1.92 16.56
N ALA A 669 -0.55 1.46 15.48
CA ALA A 669 0.90 1.37 15.41
C ALA A 669 1.51 2.71 14.96
N CYS A 670 2.52 3.18 15.69
CA CYS A 670 3.17 4.48 15.52
C CYS A 670 4.60 4.27 15.03
N GLY A 671 4.78 4.12 13.71
CA GLY A 671 6.06 3.77 13.08
C GLY A 671 6.83 4.95 12.51
N GLY A 672 6.16 6.01 12.11
CA GLY A 672 6.82 7.18 11.49
C GLY A 672 7.64 6.83 10.25
N GLY A 673 8.80 7.43 10.14
CA GLY A 673 9.90 7.09 9.22
C GLY A 673 9.75 7.49 7.76
N LYS A 674 8.53 7.65 7.25
CA LYS A 674 8.30 8.02 5.85
C LYS A 674 8.61 9.49 5.60
N ASN A 675 9.15 9.81 4.43
CA ASN A 675 9.48 11.17 3.98
C ASN A 675 10.32 12.00 4.99
N GLY A 676 11.27 11.33 5.68
CA GLY A 676 12.14 11.97 6.66
C GLY A 676 11.48 12.28 8.02
N ALA A 677 10.26 11.80 8.26
CA ALA A 677 9.65 11.87 9.59
C ALA A 677 10.39 10.97 10.59
N LYS A 678 10.29 11.30 11.88
CA LYS A 678 10.90 10.50 12.96
C LYS A 678 10.37 9.07 12.93
N SER A 679 11.26 8.09 12.95
CA SER A 679 10.91 6.67 13.12
C SER A 679 10.42 6.38 14.54
N GLY A 680 9.64 5.31 14.69
CA GLY A 680 9.14 4.82 15.96
C GLY A 680 8.79 3.33 15.89
N GLY A 681 8.52 2.75 17.06
CA GLY A 681 8.21 1.33 17.21
C GLY A 681 7.11 1.05 18.24
N THR A 682 6.19 2.00 18.46
CA THR A 682 5.26 1.96 19.58
C THR A 682 3.82 1.66 19.13
N TYR A 683 3.12 0.78 19.84
CA TYR A 683 1.67 0.62 19.77
C TYR A 683 1.01 1.44 20.88
N VAL A 684 -0.06 2.14 20.55
CA VAL A 684 -0.83 2.94 21.52
C VAL A 684 -2.30 2.52 21.44
N ALA A 685 -2.85 2.05 22.56
CA ALA A 685 -4.26 1.73 22.70
C ALA A 685 -4.98 2.80 23.53
N PHE A 686 -6.16 3.16 23.08
CA PHE A 686 -7.05 4.11 23.73
C PHE A 686 -8.33 3.42 24.18
N ALA A 687 -8.84 3.77 25.36
CA ALA A 687 -10.13 3.31 25.88
C ALA A 687 -10.79 4.42 26.71
N LEU A 688 -12.07 4.23 27.01
CA LEU A 688 -12.75 5.00 28.07
C LEU A 688 -12.28 4.47 29.43
N ASP A 689 -12.24 5.34 30.45
CA ASP A 689 -11.99 4.86 31.82
C ASP A 689 -12.99 3.76 32.18
N SER A 690 -12.50 2.62 32.64
CA SER A 690 -13.33 1.62 33.28
C SER A 690 -13.85 2.25 34.60
N ARG A 691 -15.14 2.49 34.71
CA ARG A 691 -15.78 2.89 35.94
C ARG A 691 -15.85 1.74 36.92
#